data_5668cfa83f116a9f6ed8acea0e5bfdca
#
_entry.id   5668cfa83f116a9f6ed8acea0e5bfdca
#
_cell.length_a   1.000
_cell.length_b   1.000
_cell.length_c   1.000
_cell.angle_alpha   90.00
_cell.angle_beta   90.00
_cell.angle_gamma   90.00
#
_symmetry.space_group_name_H-M   'P 1'
#
loop_
_entity.id
_entity.type
_entity.pdbx_description
1 polymer ?
#
loop_
_entity_poly.entity_id
_entity_poly.type
_entity_poly.pdbx_seq_one_letter_code
_entity_poly.pdbx_strand_id
1 'polypeptide(L)'
;MAEKFDYVNKIWDIADYVRDTLSQAEYNKLVLPFVLLRRLENALEDTREDVLKALNEHETDWGLDNDNYCNASKRSFYNLSNFRLKTLGAIDTLNNFMAYINAFSPNVREIFENFDLENTATKLNKAGKLYEVCKKFGSFDFSPEAVSDRDMSDIYEHLIEKYGEAIAEGAEDFMTPKDIVRLAVGMIFANDDEIMNNDTGIVRTLCDPTAGTCGFITDALDLLEEWHKDKQMKAPAKIVPYGQECEGQSWAMGKVNLLLRNVAAKGKDKYDKRNDLSQHILLANTLTDDKFENMYFDYQLSNPPYGKKWEKEKDSVQEEAELGFKGRFGAGLPSISDGSMLFLQHVVAKMKPADEGGAKAGIVLSASPLFNGDPGSGPSTIRRWLFEKDIIDCIVKLGSGLFFRTSINTYLWILNNNKPNERKGKIQLIDASDIKTSMRKNRGKKNCEISEDQIAWIIKTYVDGHDHGKSVIVPVEDFMYRRVTTQRPLRMHMVIPESFEFKDDLPYLSQEGKNLVYGVVAKYIGDNPYKSALQLSKELKTTLAYTIDKLPKRQKSFFTPKNIVKWLFNNFGVIDSSYEAVDLKGNPIPENELRSYILINPQNIITDSNLRDYEDIPWDTDFDEYMQKEVLPFTPDAWIDKTDTDEKGSMPDHKIGTVGTKISFNQYFHNYEAPKSPIEIAKEIIQLEKELQSFEADFLK
;
A
#
# COMPACT_ATOMS: atom_id res chain seq x y z
N MET A 1 -24.26 -24.66 -1.89
CA MET A 1 -22.95 -24.87 -1.20
C MET A 1 -22.43 -26.30 -1.33
N ALA A 2 -23.21 -27.35 -1.13
CA ALA A 2 -22.73 -28.75 -1.26
C ALA A 2 -22.25 -29.10 -2.68
N GLU A 3 -22.94 -28.66 -3.72
CA GLU A 3 -22.58 -28.95 -5.13
C GLU A 3 -21.28 -28.24 -5.58
N LYS A 4 -21.00 -27.02 -5.09
CA LYS A 4 -19.77 -26.30 -5.45
C LYS A 4 -18.51 -27.01 -4.93
N PHE A 5 -18.54 -27.56 -3.74
CA PHE A 5 -17.43 -28.34 -3.18
C PHE A 5 -17.19 -29.65 -3.95
N ASP A 6 -18.22 -30.20 -4.58
CA ASP A 6 -18.10 -31.40 -5.43
C ASP A 6 -17.26 -31.14 -6.68
N TYR A 7 -17.41 -29.97 -7.33
CA TYR A 7 -16.56 -29.58 -8.47
C TYR A 7 -15.09 -29.44 -8.07
N VAL A 8 -14.80 -28.73 -6.98
CA VAL A 8 -13.42 -28.54 -6.50
C VAL A 8 -12.75 -29.88 -6.18
N ASN A 9 -13.46 -30.81 -5.55
CA ASN A 9 -12.91 -32.12 -5.22
C ASN A 9 -12.68 -32.97 -6.48
N LYS A 10 -13.62 -33.00 -7.43
CA LYS A 10 -13.48 -33.72 -8.71
C LYS A 10 -12.33 -33.17 -9.55
N ILE A 11 -12.11 -31.86 -9.55
CA ILE A 11 -10.97 -31.22 -10.23
C ILE A 11 -9.67 -31.62 -9.53
N TRP A 12 -9.67 -31.68 -8.19
CA TRP A 12 -8.52 -32.14 -7.42
C TRP A 12 -8.14 -33.58 -7.73
N ASP A 13 -9.09 -34.48 -7.93
CA ASP A 13 -8.83 -35.86 -8.34
C ASP A 13 -8.10 -35.96 -9.67
N ILE A 14 -8.29 -34.97 -10.57
CA ILE A 14 -7.52 -34.91 -11.82
C ILE A 14 -6.08 -34.45 -11.55
N ALA A 15 -5.87 -33.50 -10.66
CA ALA A 15 -4.53 -33.06 -10.25
C ALA A 15 -3.75 -34.22 -9.60
N ASP A 16 -4.41 -35.00 -8.74
CA ASP A 16 -3.82 -36.19 -8.14
C ASP A 16 -3.48 -37.29 -9.17
N TYR A 17 -4.27 -37.43 -10.22
CA TYR A 17 -4.00 -38.37 -11.33
C TYR A 17 -2.70 -38.04 -12.06
N VAL A 18 -2.26 -36.79 -12.10
CA VAL A 18 -1.05 -36.36 -12.81
C VAL A 18 0.15 -36.07 -11.87
N ARG A 19 0.02 -36.39 -10.61
CA ARG A 19 1.01 -36.09 -9.55
C ARG A 19 2.43 -36.64 -9.80
N ASP A 20 2.57 -37.72 -10.52
CA ASP A 20 3.85 -38.31 -10.92
C ASP A 20 4.48 -37.65 -12.16
N THR A 21 3.73 -36.78 -12.84
CA THR A 21 4.14 -36.13 -14.10
C THR A 21 4.38 -34.63 -13.90
N LEU A 22 3.56 -34.00 -13.10
CA LEU A 22 3.63 -32.57 -12.74
C LEU A 22 3.90 -32.42 -11.25
N SER A 23 4.80 -31.53 -10.92
CA SER A 23 5.00 -31.12 -9.53
C SER A 23 3.77 -30.36 -9.00
N GLN A 24 3.60 -30.31 -7.69
CA GLN A 24 2.51 -29.59 -7.07
C GLN A 24 2.50 -28.09 -7.46
N ALA A 25 3.69 -27.50 -7.65
CA ALA A 25 3.85 -26.12 -8.14
C ALA A 25 3.35 -25.92 -9.59
N GLU A 26 3.27 -26.99 -10.38
CA GLU A 26 2.80 -26.93 -11.78
C GLU A 26 1.30 -27.21 -11.92
N TYR A 27 0.60 -27.57 -10.84
CA TYR A 27 -0.84 -27.85 -10.92
C TYR A 27 -1.66 -26.64 -11.40
N ASN A 28 -1.25 -25.43 -11.05
CA ASN A 28 -1.91 -24.21 -11.52
C ASN A 28 -1.86 -24.09 -13.05
N LYS A 29 -0.74 -24.51 -13.68
CA LYS A 29 -0.58 -24.50 -15.14
C LYS A 29 -1.42 -25.57 -15.86
N LEU A 30 -1.97 -26.51 -15.11
CA LEU A 30 -2.91 -27.51 -15.62
C LEU A 30 -4.34 -27.14 -15.32
N VAL A 31 -4.67 -26.99 -14.03
CA VAL A 31 -6.05 -26.98 -13.59
C VAL A 31 -6.76 -25.72 -14.01
N LEU A 32 -6.17 -24.55 -13.76
CA LEU A 32 -6.82 -23.27 -14.09
C LEU A 32 -7.10 -23.17 -15.61
N PRO A 33 -6.12 -23.35 -16.52
CA PRO A 33 -6.41 -23.24 -17.95
C PRO A 33 -7.40 -24.28 -18.47
N PHE A 34 -7.40 -25.51 -17.94
CA PHE A 34 -8.38 -26.51 -18.37
C PHE A 34 -9.80 -26.22 -17.87
N VAL A 35 -9.95 -25.69 -16.67
CA VAL A 35 -11.25 -25.24 -16.17
C VAL A 35 -11.77 -24.06 -16.99
N LEU A 36 -10.91 -23.07 -17.30
CA LEU A 36 -11.24 -21.95 -18.19
C LEU A 36 -11.61 -22.42 -19.59
N LEU A 37 -10.81 -23.31 -20.16
CA LEU A 37 -11.05 -23.91 -21.47
C LEU A 37 -12.41 -24.60 -21.54
N ARG A 38 -12.74 -25.39 -20.53
CA ARG A 38 -14.04 -26.08 -20.46
C ARG A 38 -15.19 -25.08 -20.27
N ARG A 39 -15.01 -24.04 -19.48
CA ARG A 39 -16.00 -22.96 -19.33
C ARG A 39 -16.29 -22.27 -20.66
N LEU A 40 -15.23 -21.89 -21.41
CA LEU A 40 -15.36 -21.27 -22.72
C LEU A 40 -15.98 -22.21 -23.76
N GLU A 41 -15.61 -23.51 -23.74
CA GLU A 41 -16.21 -24.52 -24.61
C GLU A 41 -17.71 -24.66 -24.34
N ASN A 42 -18.13 -24.74 -23.07
CA ASN A 42 -19.54 -24.84 -22.71
C ASN A 42 -20.33 -23.59 -23.11
N ALA A 43 -19.72 -22.40 -22.95
CA ALA A 43 -20.37 -21.16 -23.34
C ALA A 43 -20.62 -21.03 -24.86
N LEU A 44 -19.90 -21.77 -25.70
CA LEU A 44 -20.07 -21.82 -27.17
C LEU A 44 -20.95 -22.98 -27.64
N GLU A 45 -21.38 -23.89 -26.77
CA GLU A 45 -22.04 -25.13 -27.16
C GLU A 45 -23.26 -24.90 -28.06
N ASP A 46 -24.16 -23.98 -27.71
CA ASP A 46 -25.42 -23.69 -28.41
C ASP A 46 -25.21 -23.01 -29.78
N THR A 47 -24.09 -22.31 -29.97
CA THR A 47 -23.81 -21.52 -31.19
C THR A 47 -22.73 -22.15 -32.08
N ARG A 48 -22.19 -23.29 -31.66
CA ARG A 48 -21.09 -23.97 -32.33
C ARG A 48 -21.38 -24.29 -33.79
N GLU A 49 -22.57 -24.85 -34.08
CA GLU A 49 -22.98 -25.23 -35.43
C GLU A 49 -23.07 -24.00 -36.33
N ASP A 50 -23.57 -22.88 -35.81
CA ASP A 50 -23.66 -21.61 -36.56
C ASP A 50 -22.26 -21.09 -36.90
N VAL A 51 -21.31 -21.20 -35.98
CA VAL A 51 -19.89 -20.81 -36.23
C VAL A 51 -19.24 -21.70 -37.30
N LEU A 52 -19.41 -23.05 -37.23
CA LEU A 52 -18.87 -23.97 -38.21
C LEU A 52 -19.54 -23.82 -39.59
N LYS A 53 -20.83 -23.48 -39.61
CA LYS A 53 -21.54 -23.18 -40.85
C LYS A 53 -20.99 -21.89 -41.47
N ALA A 54 -20.80 -20.82 -40.68
CA ALA A 54 -20.17 -19.60 -41.17
C ALA A 54 -18.74 -19.85 -41.72
N LEU A 55 -17.96 -20.72 -41.11
CA LEU A 55 -16.65 -21.11 -41.61
C LEU A 55 -16.75 -21.78 -42.98
N ASN A 56 -17.66 -22.75 -43.16
CA ASN A 56 -17.81 -23.49 -44.40
C ASN A 56 -18.38 -22.64 -45.56
N GLU A 57 -19.26 -21.70 -45.27
CA GLU A 57 -19.87 -20.78 -46.25
C GLU A 57 -18.84 -19.79 -46.80
N HIS A 58 -17.78 -19.52 -46.06
CA HIS A 58 -16.79 -18.46 -46.37
C HIS A 58 -15.37 -18.99 -46.56
N GLU A 59 -15.19 -20.32 -46.79
CA GLU A 59 -13.88 -20.97 -46.94
C GLU A 59 -13.02 -20.42 -48.09
N THR A 60 -13.64 -19.65 -49.00
CA THR A 60 -12.98 -19.04 -50.17
C THR A 60 -12.70 -17.53 -50.03
N ASP A 61 -13.22 -16.87 -49.01
CA ASP A 61 -13.07 -15.42 -48.81
C ASP A 61 -11.82 -15.11 -47.96
N TRP A 62 -10.75 -14.66 -48.61
CA TRP A 62 -9.56 -14.13 -47.98
C TRP A 62 -9.93 -12.88 -47.20
N GLY A 63 -10.02 -12.98 -45.86
CA GLY A 63 -10.26 -11.84 -44.99
C GLY A 63 -11.61 -11.82 -44.30
N LEU A 64 -12.15 -13.00 -43.96
CA LEU A 64 -13.30 -13.02 -43.04
C LEU A 64 -12.97 -12.26 -41.76
N ASP A 65 -13.69 -11.19 -41.62
CA ASP A 65 -13.62 -10.35 -40.45
C ASP A 65 -14.01 -11.18 -39.21
N ASN A 66 -13.19 -11.12 -38.17
CA ASN A 66 -13.45 -11.66 -36.83
C ASN A 66 -14.91 -11.42 -36.38
N ASP A 67 -15.54 -10.36 -36.89
CA ASP A 67 -16.92 -9.99 -36.61
C ASP A 67 -17.97 -10.99 -37.08
N ASN A 68 -17.75 -11.66 -38.22
CA ASN A 68 -18.69 -12.65 -38.72
C ASN A 68 -18.76 -13.88 -37.80
N TYR A 69 -17.62 -14.33 -37.28
CA TYR A 69 -17.58 -15.44 -36.35
C TYR A 69 -18.09 -15.04 -34.96
N CYS A 70 -17.84 -13.81 -34.50
CA CYS A 70 -18.42 -13.27 -33.27
C CYS A 70 -19.94 -13.09 -33.38
N ASN A 71 -20.45 -12.71 -34.57
CA ASN A 71 -21.89 -12.66 -34.81
C ASN A 71 -22.52 -14.07 -34.78
N ALA A 72 -21.89 -15.07 -35.41
CA ALA A 72 -22.34 -16.46 -35.38
C ALA A 72 -22.31 -17.03 -33.95
N SER A 73 -21.25 -16.78 -33.18
CA SER A 73 -21.13 -17.21 -31.79
C SER A 73 -21.99 -16.42 -30.81
N LYS A 74 -22.51 -15.24 -31.22
CA LYS A 74 -23.22 -14.28 -30.37
C LYS A 74 -22.39 -13.81 -29.15
N ARG A 75 -21.06 -13.91 -29.27
CA ARG A 75 -20.10 -13.56 -28.23
C ARG A 75 -18.88 -12.83 -28.81
N SER A 76 -18.04 -12.26 -27.97
CA SER A 76 -16.76 -11.63 -28.35
C SER A 76 -15.66 -12.65 -28.71
N PHE A 77 -15.98 -13.94 -28.69
CA PHE A 77 -15.05 -15.03 -28.99
C PHE A 77 -15.76 -16.21 -29.66
N TYR A 78 -14.98 -17.05 -30.32
CA TYR A 78 -15.44 -18.22 -31.05
C TYR A 78 -14.39 -19.32 -31.08
N ASN A 79 -14.75 -20.52 -31.59
CA ASN A 79 -13.81 -21.58 -31.89
C ASN A 79 -14.19 -22.23 -33.25
N LEU A 80 -13.22 -22.29 -34.19
CA LEU A 80 -13.39 -22.81 -35.56
C LEU A 80 -13.09 -24.31 -35.69
N SER A 81 -12.77 -25.01 -34.60
CA SER A 81 -12.39 -26.42 -34.63
C SER A 81 -13.61 -27.35 -34.54
N ASN A 82 -13.50 -28.48 -35.27
CA ASN A 82 -14.40 -29.62 -35.07
C ASN A 82 -14.11 -30.43 -33.81
N PHE A 83 -12.98 -30.22 -33.16
CA PHE A 83 -12.61 -30.91 -31.94
C PHE A 83 -13.35 -30.31 -30.71
N ARG A 84 -13.50 -31.12 -29.67
CA ARG A 84 -13.94 -30.79 -28.34
C ARG A 84 -13.04 -31.51 -27.35
N LEU A 85 -12.90 -30.99 -26.12
CA LEU A 85 -12.11 -31.68 -25.08
C LEU A 85 -12.44 -33.16 -24.96
N LYS A 86 -13.74 -33.48 -25.03
CA LYS A 86 -14.24 -34.87 -24.92
C LYS A 86 -13.96 -35.72 -26.14
N THR A 87 -13.76 -35.15 -27.34
CA THR A 87 -13.71 -35.87 -28.63
C THR A 87 -12.40 -35.70 -29.35
N LEU A 88 -11.31 -35.31 -28.67
CA LEU A 88 -9.98 -35.16 -29.27
C LEU A 88 -9.37 -36.44 -29.87
N GLY A 89 -9.84 -37.62 -29.42
CA GLY A 89 -9.30 -38.89 -29.82
C GLY A 89 -8.03 -39.31 -29.08
N ALA A 90 -7.81 -40.61 -28.95
CA ALA A 90 -6.63 -41.15 -28.27
C ALA A 90 -5.40 -41.24 -29.19
N ILE A 91 -5.59 -41.11 -30.50
CA ILE A 91 -4.51 -41.07 -31.51
C ILE A 91 -4.23 -39.59 -31.80
N ASP A 92 -2.94 -39.24 -31.80
CA ASP A 92 -2.47 -37.87 -32.09
C ASP A 92 -3.07 -36.76 -31.20
N THR A 93 -3.34 -37.12 -29.96
CA THR A 93 -4.05 -36.23 -28.99
C THR A 93 -3.42 -34.85 -28.85
N LEU A 94 -2.08 -34.76 -28.86
CA LEU A 94 -1.40 -33.46 -28.70
C LEU A 94 -1.66 -32.53 -29.89
N ASN A 95 -1.51 -33.03 -31.12
CA ASN A 95 -1.75 -32.24 -32.33
C ASN A 95 -3.22 -31.78 -32.41
N ASN A 96 -4.14 -32.71 -32.11
CA ASN A 96 -5.58 -32.42 -32.09
C ASN A 96 -5.91 -31.39 -31.01
N PHE A 97 -5.29 -31.46 -29.84
CA PHE A 97 -5.45 -30.48 -28.74
C PHE A 97 -4.91 -29.12 -29.16
N MET A 98 -3.72 -29.06 -29.76
CA MET A 98 -3.16 -27.79 -30.22
C MET A 98 -3.97 -27.19 -31.38
N ALA A 99 -4.47 -28.00 -32.31
CA ALA A 99 -5.39 -27.55 -33.36
C ALA A 99 -6.68 -26.97 -32.76
N TYR A 100 -7.20 -27.61 -31.71
CA TYR A 100 -8.38 -27.10 -30.97
C TYR A 100 -8.13 -25.76 -30.29
N ILE A 101 -6.98 -25.61 -29.59
CA ILE A 101 -6.61 -24.32 -28.90
C ILE A 101 -6.38 -23.24 -29.96
N ASN A 102 -5.64 -23.51 -31.04
CA ASN A 102 -5.32 -22.53 -32.06
C ASN A 102 -6.53 -22.08 -32.89
N ALA A 103 -7.63 -22.83 -32.85
CA ALA A 103 -8.89 -22.47 -33.49
C ALA A 103 -9.73 -21.48 -32.70
N PHE A 104 -9.39 -21.14 -31.48
CA PHE A 104 -10.02 -20.06 -30.76
C PHE A 104 -9.68 -18.70 -31.37
N SER A 105 -10.55 -17.74 -31.15
CA SER A 105 -10.33 -16.33 -31.50
C SER A 105 -9.06 -15.76 -30.84
N PRO A 106 -8.40 -14.74 -31.43
CA PRO A 106 -7.12 -14.21 -30.95
C PRO A 106 -7.12 -13.80 -29.47
N ASN A 107 -8.18 -13.17 -29.00
CA ASN A 107 -8.35 -12.72 -27.61
C ASN A 107 -8.40 -13.89 -26.59
N VAL A 108 -8.84 -15.07 -27.01
CA VAL A 108 -8.83 -16.27 -26.17
C VAL A 108 -7.50 -17.02 -26.27
N ARG A 109 -6.86 -17.06 -27.44
CA ARG A 109 -5.53 -17.68 -27.59
C ARG A 109 -4.48 -17.01 -26.71
N GLU A 110 -4.46 -15.68 -26.69
CA GLU A 110 -3.59 -14.89 -25.82
C GLU A 110 -3.70 -15.30 -24.33
N ILE A 111 -4.91 -15.68 -23.87
CA ILE A 111 -5.13 -16.17 -22.51
C ILE A 111 -4.37 -17.48 -22.28
N PHE A 112 -4.46 -18.43 -23.18
CA PHE A 112 -3.81 -19.75 -23.02
C PHE A 112 -2.30 -19.72 -23.23
N GLU A 113 -1.77 -18.79 -24.00
CA GLU A 113 -0.33 -18.53 -24.14
C GLU A 113 0.26 -18.10 -22.77
N ASN A 114 -0.43 -17.26 -22.01
CA ASN A 114 0.01 -16.82 -20.69
C ASN A 114 0.01 -17.93 -19.61
N PHE A 115 -0.71 -19.03 -19.83
CA PHE A 115 -0.68 -20.20 -18.95
C PHE A 115 0.40 -21.22 -19.26
N ASP A 116 1.19 -21.03 -20.34
CA ASP A 116 2.18 -22.04 -20.80
C ASP A 116 1.52 -23.41 -21.07
N LEU A 117 0.29 -23.37 -21.60
CA LEU A 117 -0.56 -24.55 -21.76
C LEU A 117 0.04 -25.57 -22.73
N GLU A 118 0.73 -25.13 -23.78
CA GLU A 118 1.39 -26.01 -24.77
C GLU A 118 2.47 -26.88 -24.12
N ASN A 119 3.33 -26.31 -23.28
CA ASN A 119 4.36 -27.06 -22.57
C ASN A 119 3.75 -28.06 -21.59
N THR A 120 2.68 -27.68 -20.89
CA THR A 120 1.95 -28.55 -19.97
C THR A 120 1.31 -29.72 -20.71
N ALA A 121 0.62 -29.45 -21.82
CA ALA A 121 0.04 -30.48 -22.67
C ALA A 121 1.10 -31.45 -23.24
N THR A 122 2.25 -30.91 -23.67
CA THR A 122 3.37 -31.70 -24.16
C THR A 122 3.94 -32.66 -23.10
N LYS A 123 4.12 -32.20 -21.87
CA LYS A 123 4.54 -33.05 -20.74
C LYS A 123 3.55 -34.16 -20.47
N LEU A 124 2.25 -33.82 -20.40
CA LEU A 124 1.19 -34.80 -20.18
C LEU A 124 1.10 -35.83 -21.32
N ASN A 125 1.28 -35.40 -22.56
CA ASN A 125 1.27 -36.31 -23.74
C ASN A 125 2.44 -37.28 -23.70
N LYS A 126 3.65 -36.80 -23.37
CA LYS A 126 4.84 -37.68 -23.20
C LYS A 126 4.62 -38.72 -22.10
N ALA A 127 3.87 -38.39 -21.06
CA ALA A 127 3.50 -39.31 -19.99
C ALA A 127 2.27 -40.20 -20.35
N GLY A 128 1.67 -40.07 -21.52
CA GLY A 128 0.48 -40.83 -21.94
C GLY A 128 -0.82 -40.42 -21.20
N LYS A 129 -0.87 -39.25 -20.59
CA LYS A 129 -1.98 -38.79 -19.71
C LYS A 129 -2.88 -37.73 -20.34
N LEU A 130 -2.42 -37.03 -21.41
CA LEU A 130 -3.15 -35.90 -21.98
C LEU A 130 -4.59 -36.26 -22.36
N TYR A 131 -4.79 -37.40 -23.04
CA TYR A 131 -6.11 -37.84 -23.48
C TYR A 131 -7.11 -38.00 -22.34
N GLU A 132 -6.71 -38.70 -21.27
CA GLU A 132 -7.59 -38.91 -20.10
C GLU A 132 -7.83 -37.60 -19.33
N VAL A 133 -6.89 -36.70 -19.24
CA VAL A 133 -7.05 -35.38 -18.68
C VAL A 133 -8.10 -34.58 -19.47
N CYS A 134 -7.96 -34.51 -20.81
CA CYS A 134 -8.93 -33.84 -21.68
C CYS A 134 -10.34 -34.43 -21.53
N LYS A 135 -10.45 -35.75 -21.49
CA LYS A 135 -11.71 -36.47 -21.36
C LYS A 135 -12.38 -36.19 -20.00
N LYS A 136 -11.60 -36.20 -18.91
CA LYS A 136 -12.09 -35.87 -17.55
C LYS A 136 -12.60 -34.46 -17.48
N PHE A 137 -11.83 -33.44 -17.91
CA PHE A 137 -12.29 -32.05 -17.97
C PHE A 137 -13.48 -31.88 -18.92
N GLY A 138 -13.48 -32.54 -20.06
CA GLY A 138 -14.59 -32.55 -21.02
C GLY A 138 -15.91 -33.11 -20.45
N SER A 139 -15.89 -33.82 -19.32
CA SER A 139 -17.10 -34.36 -18.68
C SER A 139 -17.77 -33.36 -17.74
N PHE A 140 -17.11 -32.28 -17.35
CA PHE A 140 -17.74 -31.25 -16.51
C PHE A 140 -18.73 -30.41 -17.30
N ASP A 141 -19.81 -30.03 -16.64
CA ASP A 141 -20.73 -29.00 -17.13
C ASP A 141 -20.48 -27.70 -16.36
N PHE A 142 -19.79 -26.79 -17.02
CA PHE A 142 -19.52 -25.43 -16.56
C PHE A 142 -20.30 -24.40 -17.42
N SER A 143 -21.44 -24.82 -18.01
CA SER A 143 -22.29 -23.85 -18.72
C SER A 143 -22.77 -22.73 -17.79
N PRO A 144 -23.07 -21.53 -18.30
CA PRO A 144 -23.61 -20.43 -17.51
C PRO A 144 -24.91 -20.79 -16.77
N GLU A 145 -25.67 -21.74 -17.33
CA GLU A 145 -26.92 -22.27 -16.77
C GLU A 145 -26.67 -23.23 -15.58
N ALA A 146 -25.63 -24.05 -15.65
CA ALA A 146 -25.28 -25.01 -14.60
C ALA A 146 -24.48 -24.37 -13.47
N VAL A 147 -23.56 -23.44 -13.80
CA VAL A 147 -22.69 -22.76 -12.85
C VAL A 147 -22.69 -21.26 -13.20
N SER A 148 -23.29 -20.45 -12.36
CA SER A 148 -23.30 -18.99 -12.54
C SER A 148 -21.87 -18.41 -12.55
N ASP A 149 -21.67 -17.22 -13.11
CA ASP A 149 -20.36 -16.55 -13.11
C ASP A 149 -19.85 -16.31 -11.68
N ARG A 150 -20.76 -15.99 -10.75
CA ARG A 150 -20.45 -15.86 -9.32
C ARG A 150 -19.97 -17.19 -8.71
N ASP A 151 -20.65 -18.29 -9.03
CA ASP A 151 -20.27 -19.62 -8.53
C ASP A 151 -18.95 -20.08 -9.14
N MET A 152 -18.70 -19.74 -10.40
CA MET A 152 -17.44 -20.04 -11.08
C MET A 152 -16.26 -19.28 -10.45
N SER A 153 -16.45 -18.01 -10.10
CA SER A 153 -15.47 -17.24 -9.32
C SER A 153 -15.18 -17.91 -7.97
N ASP A 154 -16.21 -18.37 -7.26
CA ASP A 154 -16.04 -19.11 -5.99
C ASP A 154 -15.24 -20.42 -6.18
N ILE A 155 -15.49 -21.15 -7.27
CA ILE A 155 -14.73 -22.37 -7.61
C ILE A 155 -13.25 -22.02 -7.86
N TYR A 156 -12.96 -20.97 -8.63
CA TYR A 156 -11.59 -20.51 -8.86
C TYR A 156 -10.89 -20.11 -7.58
N GLU A 157 -11.57 -19.34 -6.71
CA GLU A 157 -11.04 -18.97 -5.40
C GLU A 157 -10.63 -20.20 -4.58
N HIS A 158 -11.52 -21.19 -4.47
CA HIS A 158 -11.22 -22.41 -3.74
C HIS A 158 -10.11 -23.27 -4.36
N LEU A 159 -10.00 -23.27 -5.70
CA LEU A 159 -8.89 -23.95 -6.39
C LEU A 159 -7.56 -23.26 -6.08
N ILE A 160 -7.50 -21.94 -6.19
CA ILE A 160 -6.31 -21.16 -5.87
C ILE A 160 -5.92 -21.31 -4.40
N GLU A 161 -6.87 -21.25 -3.48
CA GLU A 161 -6.65 -21.49 -2.04
C GLU A 161 -6.02 -22.86 -1.80
N LYS A 162 -6.61 -23.92 -2.38
CA LYS A 162 -6.16 -25.30 -2.21
C LYS A 162 -4.78 -25.55 -2.83
N TYR A 163 -4.42 -24.83 -3.90
CA TYR A 163 -3.09 -24.84 -4.49
C TYR A 163 -2.11 -23.95 -3.74
N GLY A 164 -2.56 -22.80 -3.21
CA GLY A 164 -1.75 -21.88 -2.42
C GLY A 164 -1.29 -22.49 -1.08
N GLU A 165 -2.13 -23.32 -0.45
CA GLU A 165 -1.73 -24.11 0.73
C GLU A 165 -0.61 -25.11 0.39
N ALA A 166 -0.56 -25.57 -0.83
CA ALA A 166 0.43 -26.53 -1.33
C ALA A 166 1.73 -25.88 -1.81
N ILE A 167 1.70 -24.59 -2.16
CA ILE A 167 2.83 -23.80 -2.65
C ILE A 167 2.95 -22.60 -1.74
N ALA A 168 3.98 -22.55 -0.88
CA ALA A 168 4.20 -21.50 0.11
C ALA A 168 4.38 -20.07 -0.47
N GLU A 169 4.22 -19.86 -1.77
CA GLU A 169 4.44 -18.59 -2.47
C GLU A 169 3.38 -18.32 -3.56
N GLY A 170 2.64 -17.24 -3.43
CA GLY A 170 2.29 -16.36 -4.56
C GLY A 170 0.82 -16.27 -4.99
N ALA A 171 0.01 -17.32 -5.06
CA ALA A 171 -1.29 -17.24 -5.75
C ALA A 171 -2.41 -16.49 -4.99
N GLU A 172 -2.35 -16.45 -3.67
CA GLU A 172 -3.36 -15.78 -2.82
C GLU A 172 -3.17 -14.26 -2.70
N ASP A 173 -2.04 -13.70 -3.20
CA ASP A 173 -1.77 -12.26 -3.13
C ASP A 173 -2.71 -11.44 -4.04
N PHE A 174 -3.41 -12.09 -4.95
CA PHE A 174 -4.14 -11.45 -6.03
C PHE A 174 -5.67 -11.43 -5.84
N MET A 175 -6.18 -11.93 -4.69
CA MET A 175 -7.62 -12.02 -4.48
C MET A 175 -8.10 -11.12 -3.36
N THR A 176 -9.01 -10.21 -3.69
CA THR A 176 -9.72 -9.39 -2.69
C THR A 176 -10.99 -10.11 -2.26
N PRO A 177 -11.22 -10.29 -0.95
CA PRO A 177 -12.44 -10.92 -0.44
C PRO A 177 -13.70 -10.18 -0.88
N LYS A 178 -14.76 -10.92 -1.25
CA LYS A 178 -15.99 -10.36 -1.82
C LYS A 178 -16.71 -9.37 -0.89
N ASP A 179 -16.69 -9.61 0.40
CA ASP A 179 -17.24 -8.69 1.40
C ASP A 179 -16.54 -7.32 1.37
N ILE A 180 -15.21 -7.32 1.21
CA ILE A 180 -14.41 -6.08 1.07
C ILE A 180 -14.70 -5.40 -0.27
N VAL A 181 -14.80 -6.17 -1.36
CA VAL A 181 -15.14 -5.64 -2.68
C VAL A 181 -16.52 -4.96 -2.64
N ARG A 182 -17.53 -5.62 -2.09
CA ARG A 182 -18.89 -5.06 -1.95
C ARG A 182 -18.92 -3.79 -1.10
N LEU A 183 -18.18 -3.78 0.00
CA LEU A 183 -18.03 -2.58 0.83
C LEU A 183 -17.42 -1.43 0.03
N ALA A 184 -16.29 -1.66 -0.63
CA ALA A 184 -15.58 -0.61 -1.38
C ALA A 184 -16.42 -0.07 -2.54
N VAL A 185 -17.06 -0.96 -3.33
CA VAL A 185 -17.99 -0.60 -4.41
C VAL A 185 -19.17 0.20 -3.86
N GLY A 186 -19.79 -0.28 -2.79
CA GLY A 186 -20.90 0.43 -2.15
C GLY A 186 -20.53 1.83 -1.67
N MET A 187 -19.32 2.01 -1.12
CA MET A 187 -18.86 3.32 -0.64
C MET A 187 -18.56 4.30 -1.77
N ILE A 188 -17.94 3.88 -2.89
CA ILE A 188 -17.67 4.81 -3.99
C ILE A 188 -18.94 5.24 -4.75
N PHE A 189 -19.96 4.38 -4.81
CA PHE A 189 -21.22 4.70 -5.45
C PHE A 189 -22.25 5.35 -4.49
N ALA A 190 -21.98 5.29 -3.16
CA ALA A 190 -22.82 6.00 -2.19
C ALA A 190 -22.85 7.50 -2.50
N ASN A 191 -24.01 8.12 -2.35
CA ASN A 191 -24.24 9.53 -2.65
C ASN A 191 -23.88 9.94 -4.10
N ASP A 192 -23.98 9.01 -5.05
CA ASP A 192 -23.78 9.30 -6.46
C ASP A 192 -25.09 9.10 -7.22
N ASP A 193 -25.89 10.18 -7.28
CA ASP A 193 -27.22 10.15 -7.93
C ASP A 193 -27.12 9.87 -9.42
N GLU A 194 -26.03 10.25 -10.08
CA GLU A 194 -25.85 10.02 -11.51
C GLU A 194 -25.73 8.54 -11.85
N ILE A 195 -24.97 7.77 -11.06
CA ILE A 195 -24.83 6.33 -11.30
C ILE A 195 -26.02 5.54 -10.73
N MET A 196 -26.59 6.01 -9.61
CA MET A 196 -27.60 5.27 -8.84
C MET A 196 -29.03 5.54 -9.29
N ASN A 197 -29.34 6.74 -9.76
CA ASN A 197 -30.71 7.22 -9.99
C ASN A 197 -30.96 7.76 -11.38
N ASN A 198 -29.92 7.92 -12.22
CA ASN A 198 -30.07 8.49 -13.56
C ASN A 198 -30.50 7.41 -14.57
N ASP A 199 -31.65 7.61 -15.22
CA ASP A 199 -32.23 6.71 -16.25
C ASP A 199 -32.09 7.30 -17.66
N THR A 200 -30.96 7.97 -17.96
CA THR A 200 -30.66 8.58 -19.27
C THR A 200 -29.58 7.83 -20.05
N GLY A 201 -29.08 6.71 -19.54
CA GLY A 201 -28.07 5.87 -20.19
C GLY A 201 -26.69 6.50 -20.21
N ILE A 202 -26.35 7.30 -19.19
CA ILE A 202 -24.99 7.85 -19.05
C ILE A 202 -23.94 6.73 -18.99
N VAL A 203 -22.73 7.06 -19.46
CA VAL A 203 -21.59 6.15 -19.43
C VAL A 203 -20.53 6.70 -18.49
N ARG A 204 -20.03 5.84 -17.61
CA ARG A 204 -18.92 6.12 -16.68
C ARG A 204 -17.84 5.08 -16.83
N THR A 205 -16.63 5.44 -16.46
CA THR A 205 -15.46 4.56 -16.49
C THR A 205 -15.10 4.09 -15.09
N LEU A 206 -14.74 2.81 -14.94
CA LEU A 206 -14.20 2.24 -13.72
C LEU A 206 -12.85 1.58 -14.02
N CYS A 207 -11.80 1.97 -13.31
CA CYS A 207 -10.47 1.39 -13.46
C CYS A 207 -10.02 0.67 -12.20
N ASP A 208 -9.44 -0.53 -12.38
CA ASP A 208 -8.66 -1.22 -11.35
C ASP A 208 -7.20 -1.35 -11.83
N PRO A 209 -6.27 -0.53 -11.33
CA PRO A 209 -4.86 -0.57 -11.73
C PRO A 209 -4.08 -1.78 -11.17
N THR A 210 -4.71 -2.61 -10.35
CA THR A 210 -4.18 -3.86 -9.78
C THR A 210 -5.24 -4.95 -9.86
N ALA A 211 -5.74 -5.17 -11.10
CA ALA A 211 -7.02 -5.81 -11.36
C ALA A 211 -7.13 -7.26 -10.85
N GLY A 212 -6.02 -7.96 -10.65
CA GLY A 212 -6.05 -9.35 -10.23
C GLY A 212 -6.95 -10.19 -11.14
N THR A 213 -7.94 -10.86 -10.55
CA THR A 213 -8.98 -11.61 -11.26
C THR A 213 -10.20 -10.75 -11.66
N CYS A 214 -10.06 -9.43 -11.64
CA CYS A 214 -11.12 -8.44 -11.92
C CYS A 214 -12.28 -8.45 -10.93
N GLY A 215 -12.06 -8.86 -9.67
CA GLY A 215 -13.11 -8.95 -8.64
C GLY A 215 -13.85 -7.63 -8.41
N PHE A 216 -13.14 -6.51 -8.26
CA PHE A 216 -13.74 -5.19 -8.11
C PHE A 216 -14.63 -4.80 -9.31
N ILE A 217 -14.15 -5.09 -10.51
CA ILE A 217 -14.88 -4.77 -11.74
C ILE A 217 -16.15 -5.60 -11.85
N THR A 218 -16.04 -6.92 -11.65
CA THR A 218 -17.18 -7.83 -11.81
C THR A 218 -18.26 -7.57 -10.78
N ASP A 219 -17.88 -7.39 -9.51
CA ASP A 219 -18.86 -7.13 -8.44
C ASP A 219 -19.48 -5.72 -8.56
N ALA A 220 -18.73 -4.71 -9.07
CA ALA A 220 -19.30 -3.40 -9.36
C ALA A 220 -20.39 -3.47 -10.43
N LEU A 221 -20.15 -4.24 -11.50
CA LEU A 221 -21.13 -4.46 -12.55
C LEU A 221 -22.38 -5.18 -12.04
N ASP A 222 -22.20 -6.25 -11.23
CA ASP A 222 -23.28 -7.01 -10.64
C ASP A 222 -24.13 -6.17 -9.69
N LEU A 223 -23.50 -5.45 -8.80
CA LEU A 223 -24.18 -4.60 -7.82
C LEU A 223 -25.00 -3.50 -8.47
N LEU A 224 -24.45 -2.85 -9.50
CA LEU A 224 -25.19 -1.85 -10.27
C LEU A 224 -26.36 -2.46 -11.02
N GLU A 225 -26.18 -3.63 -11.64
CA GLU A 225 -27.27 -4.31 -12.33
C GLU A 225 -28.39 -4.70 -11.36
N GLU A 226 -28.07 -5.22 -10.16
CA GLU A 226 -29.01 -5.51 -9.10
C GLU A 226 -29.81 -4.23 -8.72
N TRP A 227 -29.12 -3.13 -8.42
CA TRP A 227 -29.78 -1.86 -8.02
C TRP A 227 -30.66 -1.26 -9.09
N HIS A 228 -30.20 -1.26 -10.35
CA HIS A 228 -30.97 -0.72 -11.48
C HIS A 228 -32.21 -1.58 -11.77
N LYS A 229 -32.10 -2.90 -11.62
CA LYS A 229 -33.20 -3.84 -11.78
C LYS A 229 -34.26 -3.67 -10.68
N ASP A 230 -33.85 -3.50 -9.44
CA ASP A 230 -34.75 -3.24 -8.33
C ASP A 230 -35.54 -1.93 -8.52
N LYS A 231 -34.92 -0.92 -9.11
CA LYS A 231 -35.53 0.36 -9.47
C LYS A 231 -36.30 0.34 -10.79
N GLN A 232 -36.30 -0.77 -11.53
CA GLN A 232 -36.96 -0.95 -12.84
C GLN A 232 -36.56 0.11 -13.87
N MET A 233 -35.28 0.50 -13.89
CA MET A 233 -34.76 1.54 -14.80
C MET A 233 -34.76 1.07 -16.24
N LYS A 234 -35.14 1.97 -17.19
CA LYS A 234 -35.22 1.68 -18.65
C LYS A 234 -33.91 1.90 -19.36
N ALA A 235 -33.20 2.96 -18.99
CA ALA A 235 -31.91 3.35 -19.54
C ALA A 235 -30.91 3.66 -18.42
N PRO A 236 -30.52 2.64 -17.62
CA PRO A 236 -29.63 2.84 -16.48
C PRO A 236 -28.23 3.26 -16.93
N ALA A 237 -27.49 3.86 -16.01
CA ALA A 237 -26.08 4.19 -16.20
C ALA A 237 -25.26 2.92 -16.52
N LYS A 238 -24.26 3.07 -17.40
CA LYS A 238 -23.35 1.98 -17.80
C LYS A 238 -21.95 2.25 -17.34
N ILE A 239 -21.27 1.20 -16.89
CA ILE A 239 -19.84 1.22 -16.58
C ILE A 239 -19.05 0.58 -17.72
N VAL A 240 -18.00 1.29 -18.17
CA VAL A 240 -16.95 0.75 -19.05
C VAL A 240 -15.75 0.40 -18.17
N PRO A 241 -15.42 -0.88 -18.03
CA PRO A 241 -14.33 -1.31 -17.19
C PRO A 241 -12.97 -1.15 -17.87
N TYR A 242 -11.98 -0.79 -17.07
CA TYR A 242 -10.56 -0.76 -17.38
C TYR A 242 -9.80 -1.49 -16.28
N GLY A 243 -8.78 -2.24 -16.63
CA GLY A 243 -7.97 -2.95 -15.65
C GLY A 243 -6.56 -3.20 -16.14
N GLN A 244 -5.61 -3.19 -15.23
CA GLN A 244 -4.24 -3.51 -15.51
C GLN A 244 -3.72 -4.48 -14.45
N GLU A 245 -3.08 -5.56 -14.91
CA GLU A 245 -2.54 -6.60 -14.04
C GLU A 245 -1.17 -7.05 -14.55
N CYS A 246 -0.22 -7.23 -13.65
CA CYS A 246 1.15 -7.63 -14.00
C CYS A 246 1.37 -9.15 -13.96
N GLU A 247 0.49 -9.90 -13.32
CA GLU A 247 0.58 -11.35 -13.20
C GLU A 247 -0.32 -12.03 -14.24
N GLY A 248 0.30 -12.81 -15.15
CA GLY A 248 -0.37 -13.35 -16.34
C GLY A 248 -1.53 -14.30 -16.04
N GLN A 249 -1.47 -15.08 -14.95
CA GLN A 249 -2.55 -16.03 -14.62
C GLN A 249 -3.77 -15.30 -14.07
N SER A 250 -3.57 -14.34 -13.19
CA SER A 250 -4.65 -13.49 -12.62
C SER A 250 -5.32 -12.65 -13.71
N TRP A 251 -4.52 -12.02 -14.57
CA TRP A 251 -5.01 -11.31 -15.75
C TRP A 251 -5.88 -12.21 -16.66
N ALA A 252 -5.40 -13.43 -16.96
CA ALA A 252 -6.12 -14.37 -17.82
C ALA A 252 -7.47 -14.76 -17.23
N MET A 253 -7.54 -15.01 -15.92
CA MET A 253 -8.79 -15.30 -15.22
C MET A 253 -9.75 -14.11 -15.26
N GLY A 254 -9.26 -12.91 -14.96
CA GLY A 254 -10.05 -11.68 -15.02
C GLY A 254 -10.63 -11.44 -16.42
N LYS A 255 -9.81 -11.63 -17.44
CA LYS A 255 -10.22 -11.49 -18.84
C LYS A 255 -11.31 -12.47 -19.22
N VAL A 256 -11.20 -13.75 -18.83
CA VAL A 256 -12.25 -14.74 -19.07
C VAL A 256 -13.55 -14.41 -18.35
N ASN A 257 -13.48 -13.97 -17.10
CA ASN A 257 -14.68 -13.57 -16.34
C ASN A 257 -15.46 -12.47 -17.05
N LEU A 258 -14.79 -11.51 -17.67
CA LEU A 258 -15.43 -10.44 -18.44
C LEU A 258 -15.87 -10.87 -19.84
N LEU A 259 -15.09 -11.73 -20.53
CA LEU A 259 -15.46 -12.31 -21.83
C LEU A 259 -16.79 -13.07 -21.73
N LEU A 260 -17.00 -13.85 -20.68
CA LEU A 260 -18.21 -14.65 -20.48
C LEU A 260 -19.48 -13.81 -20.26
N ARG A 261 -19.33 -12.59 -19.74
CA ARG A 261 -20.42 -11.63 -19.57
C ARG A 261 -20.87 -10.98 -20.90
N ASN A 262 -20.03 -11.04 -21.92
CA ASN A 262 -20.27 -10.44 -23.24
C ASN A 262 -21.17 -11.35 -24.08
N VAL A 263 -22.46 -11.29 -23.84
CA VAL A 263 -23.47 -12.02 -24.63
C VAL A 263 -24.28 -11.01 -25.46
N ALA A 264 -24.59 -11.33 -26.71
CA ALA A 264 -25.49 -10.51 -27.51
C ALA A 264 -26.83 -10.35 -26.80
N ALA A 265 -27.36 -9.12 -26.73
CA ALA A 265 -28.64 -8.84 -26.11
C ALA A 265 -29.73 -9.72 -26.74
N LYS A 266 -30.61 -10.34 -25.90
CA LYS A 266 -31.71 -11.19 -26.36
C LYS A 266 -32.51 -10.50 -27.46
N GLY A 267 -32.64 -11.15 -28.62
CA GLY A 267 -33.39 -10.62 -29.78
C GLY A 267 -32.58 -9.74 -30.74
N LYS A 268 -31.26 -9.60 -30.56
CA LYS A 268 -30.37 -9.00 -31.57
C LYS A 268 -29.57 -10.10 -32.29
N ASP A 269 -29.61 -10.04 -33.62
CA ASP A 269 -28.91 -11.04 -34.47
C ASP A 269 -27.42 -10.76 -34.62
N LYS A 270 -26.93 -9.63 -34.11
CA LYS A 270 -25.52 -9.22 -34.24
C LYS A 270 -24.91 -8.90 -32.89
N TYR A 271 -23.69 -9.40 -32.68
CA TYR A 271 -22.83 -9.02 -31.59
C TYR A 271 -22.33 -7.55 -31.78
N ASP A 272 -22.36 -6.75 -30.74
CA ASP A 272 -21.83 -5.39 -30.76
C ASP A 272 -20.49 -5.35 -30.04
N LYS A 273 -19.39 -5.17 -30.79
CA LYS A 273 -18.02 -5.07 -30.25
C LYS A 273 -17.86 -4.04 -29.13
N ARG A 274 -18.64 -2.98 -29.15
CA ARG A 274 -18.61 -1.92 -28.12
C ARG A 274 -19.06 -2.42 -26.74
N ASN A 275 -19.65 -3.62 -26.68
CA ASN A 275 -20.04 -4.26 -25.44
C ASN A 275 -19.00 -5.25 -24.91
N ASP A 276 -17.83 -5.37 -25.55
CA ASP A 276 -16.76 -6.24 -25.04
C ASP A 276 -16.09 -5.62 -23.82
N LEU A 277 -16.50 -6.07 -22.63
CA LEU A 277 -16.00 -5.61 -21.34
C LEU A 277 -14.53 -6.00 -21.09
N SER A 278 -14.01 -6.97 -21.85
CA SER A 278 -12.65 -7.48 -21.66
C SER A 278 -11.57 -6.73 -22.45
N GLN A 279 -11.96 -5.81 -23.35
CA GLN A 279 -11.02 -5.12 -24.26
C GLN A 279 -9.95 -4.30 -23.53
N HIS A 280 -10.33 -3.70 -22.40
CA HIS A 280 -9.48 -2.78 -21.64
C HIS A 280 -8.85 -3.45 -20.39
N ILE A 281 -8.80 -4.79 -20.38
CA ILE A 281 -8.07 -5.54 -19.33
C ILE A 281 -6.72 -5.93 -19.90
N LEU A 282 -5.67 -5.23 -19.48
CA LEU A 282 -4.35 -5.27 -20.09
C LEU A 282 -3.31 -5.89 -19.15
N LEU A 283 -2.41 -6.70 -19.73
CA LEU A 283 -1.29 -7.31 -19.01
C LEU A 283 -0.11 -6.34 -19.00
N ALA A 284 0.14 -5.68 -17.87
CA ALA A 284 1.27 -4.77 -17.71
C ALA A 284 1.51 -4.41 -16.22
N ASN A 285 2.72 -3.95 -15.90
CA ASN A 285 3.05 -3.45 -14.57
C ASN A 285 2.67 -1.96 -14.45
N THR A 286 1.71 -1.65 -13.61
CA THR A 286 1.16 -0.30 -13.40
C THR A 286 2.21 0.75 -13.04
N LEU A 287 3.28 0.37 -12.34
CA LEU A 287 4.32 1.31 -11.92
C LEU A 287 5.30 1.66 -13.04
N THR A 288 5.55 0.74 -13.99
CA THR A 288 6.58 0.88 -15.02
C THR A 288 6.05 0.94 -16.45
N ASP A 289 4.81 0.48 -16.68
CA ASP A 289 4.19 0.38 -18.00
C ASP A 289 2.69 0.68 -17.90
N ASP A 290 2.36 1.94 -17.67
CA ASP A 290 0.98 2.42 -17.58
C ASP A 290 0.32 2.42 -18.96
N LYS A 291 -0.54 1.45 -19.23
CA LYS A 291 -1.26 1.35 -20.51
C LYS A 291 -2.35 2.40 -20.71
N PHE A 292 -2.67 3.15 -19.67
CA PHE A 292 -3.68 4.18 -19.67
C PHE A 292 -3.08 5.57 -19.43
N GLU A 293 -1.87 5.84 -19.92
CA GLU A 293 -1.04 7.02 -19.61
C GLU A 293 -1.84 8.35 -19.69
N ASN A 294 -2.63 8.54 -20.75
CA ASN A 294 -3.39 9.77 -21.00
C ASN A 294 -4.89 9.66 -20.69
N MET A 295 -5.27 8.71 -19.84
CA MET A 295 -6.66 8.49 -19.47
C MET A 295 -6.94 8.87 -18.04
N TYR A 296 -8.13 9.39 -17.79
CA TYR A 296 -8.69 9.68 -16.47
C TYR A 296 -10.00 8.91 -16.30
N PHE A 297 -10.30 8.51 -15.08
CA PHE A 297 -11.43 7.64 -14.77
C PHE A 297 -12.41 8.32 -13.81
N ASP A 298 -13.71 8.05 -14.00
CA ASP A 298 -14.77 8.53 -13.10
C ASP A 298 -14.69 7.79 -11.76
N TYR A 299 -14.40 6.47 -11.79
CA TYR A 299 -14.24 5.63 -10.60
C TYR A 299 -12.95 4.80 -10.68
N GLN A 300 -12.34 4.58 -9.52
CA GLN A 300 -11.23 3.65 -9.39
C GLN A 300 -11.38 2.80 -8.13
N LEU A 301 -11.00 1.52 -8.22
CA LEU A 301 -10.92 0.60 -7.09
C LEU A 301 -9.60 -0.16 -7.18
N SER A 302 -8.91 -0.31 -6.06
CA SER A 302 -7.62 -0.98 -6.06
C SER A 302 -7.35 -1.65 -4.71
N ASN A 303 -6.77 -2.84 -4.76
CA ASN A 303 -6.16 -3.51 -3.60
C ASN A 303 -4.71 -3.87 -3.95
N PRO A 304 -3.79 -2.91 -3.89
CA PRO A 304 -2.39 -3.16 -4.23
C PRO A 304 -1.73 -4.11 -3.22
N PRO A 305 -0.65 -4.80 -3.59
CA PRO A 305 0.05 -5.70 -2.69
C PRO A 305 0.67 -4.94 -1.51
N TYR A 306 0.42 -5.43 -0.26
CA TYR A 306 0.92 -4.81 0.96
C TYR A 306 2.39 -5.16 1.21
N GLY A 307 3.21 -4.16 1.59
CA GLY A 307 4.60 -4.35 1.98
C GLY A 307 5.47 -4.97 0.89
N LYS A 308 5.06 -4.91 -0.37
CA LYS A 308 5.85 -5.40 -1.49
C LYS A 308 6.97 -4.41 -1.81
N LYS A 309 8.19 -4.94 -1.89
CA LYS A 309 9.35 -4.17 -2.35
C LYS A 309 9.18 -3.81 -3.82
N TRP A 310 9.52 -2.57 -4.15
CA TRP A 310 9.50 -2.05 -5.53
C TRP A 310 10.90 -1.80 -6.09
N GLU A 311 11.87 -2.62 -5.68
CA GLU A 311 13.27 -2.52 -6.09
C GLU A 311 13.46 -2.76 -7.60
N LYS A 312 12.62 -3.60 -8.20
CA LYS A 312 12.65 -3.87 -9.65
C LYS A 312 12.12 -2.71 -10.47
N GLU A 313 11.18 -1.96 -9.93
CA GLU A 313 10.52 -0.81 -10.55
C GLU A 313 11.26 0.51 -10.28
N LYS A 314 12.31 0.48 -9.45
CA LYS A 314 12.97 1.66 -8.88
C LYS A 314 13.41 2.68 -9.93
N ASP A 315 14.11 2.23 -10.96
CA ASP A 315 14.68 3.15 -11.93
C ASP A 315 13.59 3.91 -12.70
N SER A 316 12.57 3.21 -13.20
CA SER A 316 11.43 3.83 -13.90
C SER A 316 10.65 4.77 -13.00
N VAL A 317 10.40 4.38 -11.74
CA VAL A 317 9.67 5.21 -10.77
C VAL A 317 10.47 6.46 -10.40
N GLN A 318 11.79 6.37 -10.25
CA GLN A 318 12.65 7.51 -9.96
C GLN A 318 12.74 8.47 -11.14
N GLU A 319 12.90 7.97 -12.36
CA GLU A 319 12.89 8.79 -13.59
C GLU A 319 11.57 9.56 -13.73
N GLU A 320 10.44 8.92 -13.44
CA GLU A 320 9.14 9.61 -13.47
C GLU A 320 9.00 10.62 -12.32
N ALA A 321 9.50 10.33 -11.13
CA ALA A 321 9.46 11.22 -9.98
C ALA A 321 10.30 12.51 -10.23
N GLU A 322 11.39 12.44 -11.01
CA GLU A 322 12.21 13.59 -11.41
C GLU A 322 11.45 14.60 -12.29
N LEU A 323 10.35 14.16 -12.95
CA LEU A 323 9.46 15.06 -13.67
C LEU A 323 8.60 15.93 -12.72
N GLY A 324 8.69 15.72 -11.42
CA GLY A 324 7.87 16.40 -10.41
C GLY A 324 6.39 16.11 -10.64
N PHE A 325 5.53 17.10 -10.45
CA PHE A 325 4.06 16.95 -10.62
C PHE A 325 3.59 16.82 -12.10
N LYS A 326 4.50 16.71 -13.06
CA LYS A 326 4.17 16.27 -14.42
C LYS A 326 4.12 14.74 -14.53
N GLY A 327 4.80 14.03 -13.63
CA GLY A 327 4.70 12.59 -13.46
C GLY A 327 3.75 12.23 -12.32
N ARG A 328 3.49 10.93 -12.14
CA ARG A 328 2.60 10.41 -11.10
C ARG A 328 3.21 10.50 -9.69
N PHE A 329 4.54 10.45 -9.56
CA PHE A 329 5.24 10.25 -8.29
C PHE A 329 5.93 11.52 -7.75
N GLY A 330 5.52 12.67 -8.20
CA GLY A 330 6.14 13.96 -7.87
C GLY A 330 5.95 14.40 -6.41
N ALA A 331 4.97 13.85 -5.68
CA ALA A 331 4.76 14.20 -4.27
C ALA A 331 5.80 13.58 -3.33
N GLY A 332 6.58 12.59 -3.79
CA GLY A 332 7.62 11.93 -3.03
C GLY A 332 7.64 10.41 -3.22
N LEU A 333 8.73 9.78 -2.80
CA LEU A 333 8.90 8.34 -2.92
C LEU A 333 8.88 7.66 -1.54
N PRO A 334 8.11 6.59 -1.35
CA PRO A 334 8.14 5.78 -0.14
C PRO A 334 9.44 4.97 -0.06
N SER A 335 9.68 4.32 1.10
CA SER A 335 10.81 3.40 1.21
C SER A 335 10.69 2.25 0.21
N ILE A 336 11.83 1.72 -0.27
CA ILE A 336 11.86 0.57 -1.21
C ILE A 336 11.13 -0.67 -0.66
N SER A 337 11.02 -0.77 0.65
CA SER A 337 10.37 -1.92 1.32
C SER A 337 8.84 -1.93 1.20
N ASP A 338 8.19 -0.82 0.84
CA ASP A 338 6.73 -0.72 0.75
C ASP A 338 6.30 0.25 -0.36
N GLY A 339 5.81 -0.29 -1.47
CA GLY A 339 5.33 0.46 -2.64
C GLY A 339 3.89 0.94 -2.57
N SER A 340 3.15 0.69 -1.49
CA SER A 340 1.70 0.97 -1.43
C SER A 340 1.34 2.44 -1.70
N MET A 341 2.18 3.39 -1.28
CA MET A 341 1.96 4.82 -1.57
C MET A 341 2.26 5.22 -3.02
N LEU A 342 2.96 4.40 -3.81
CA LEU A 342 3.08 4.61 -5.25
C LEU A 342 1.75 4.33 -5.95
N PHE A 343 1.06 3.25 -5.56
CA PHE A 343 -0.29 2.97 -6.09
C PHE A 343 -1.30 4.03 -5.67
N LEU A 344 -1.19 4.56 -4.45
CA LEU A 344 -2.02 5.67 -4.00
C LEU A 344 -1.83 6.92 -4.89
N GLN A 345 -0.58 7.29 -5.18
CA GLN A 345 -0.26 8.39 -6.09
C GLN A 345 -0.75 8.13 -7.53
N HIS A 346 -0.60 6.89 -8.02
CA HIS A 346 -1.12 6.48 -9.32
C HIS A 346 -2.64 6.66 -9.40
N VAL A 347 -3.37 6.14 -8.41
CA VAL A 347 -4.84 6.31 -8.36
C VAL A 347 -5.23 7.78 -8.41
N VAL A 348 -4.58 8.64 -7.62
CA VAL A 348 -4.86 10.08 -7.62
C VAL A 348 -4.52 10.73 -8.95
N ALA A 349 -3.41 10.35 -9.59
CA ALA A 349 -3.00 10.88 -10.89
C ALA A 349 -3.98 10.52 -12.02
N LYS A 350 -4.76 9.43 -11.86
CA LYS A 350 -5.75 8.95 -12.83
C LYS A 350 -7.19 9.34 -12.50
N MET A 351 -7.41 10.12 -11.45
CA MET A 351 -8.74 10.68 -11.16
C MET A 351 -9.11 11.73 -12.22
N LYS A 352 -10.33 11.65 -12.75
CA LYS A 352 -10.89 12.66 -13.64
C LYS A 352 -10.87 14.04 -12.96
N PRO A 353 -10.43 15.10 -13.64
CA PRO A 353 -10.36 16.45 -13.07
C PRO A 353 -11.69 16.92 -12.48
N ALA A 354 -11.62 17.70 -11.39
CA ALA A 354 -12.82 18.19 -10.70
C ALA A 354 -13.70 19.10 -11.56
N ASP A 355 -13.12 19.90 -12.45
CA ASP A 355 -13.81 20.77 -13.41
C ASP A 355 -14.50 20.00 -14.54
N GLU A 356 -14.13 18.72 -14.75
CA GLU A 356 -14.79 17.80 -15.67
C GLU A 356 -15.83 16.88 -14.99
N GLY A 357 -16.16 17.14 -13.72
CA GLY A 357 -17.10 16.37 -12.91
C GLY A 357 -16.47 15.64 -11.73
N GLY A 358 -15.15 15.52 -11.74
CA GLY A 358 -14.41 14.83 -10.67
C GLY A 358 -14.48 13.31 -10.72
N ALA A 359 -13.88 12.68 -9.73
CA ALA A 359 -13.77 11.23 -9.60
C ALA A 359 -13.83 10.79 -8.14
N LYS A 360 -14.24 9.54 -7.93
CA LYS A 360 -14.14 8.84 -6.64
C LYS A 360 -13.27 7.60 -6.77
N ALA A 361 -12.50 7.29 -5.74
CA ALA A 361 -11.71 6.08 -5.70
C ALA A 361 -11.76 5.40 -4.33
N GLY A 362 -11.67 4.07 -4.32
CA GLY A 362 -11.48 3.26 -3.14
C GLY A 362 -10.18 2.47 -3.24
N ILE A 363 -9.28 2.64 -2.28
CA ILE A 363 -8.02 1.89 -2.23
C ILE A 363 -7.84 1.25 -0.86
N VAL A 364 -7.53 -0.05 -0.86
CA VAL A 364 -7.27 -0.79 0.38
C VAL A 364 -5.78 -0.78 0.67
N LEU A 365 -5.39 -0.32 1.84
CA LEU A 365 -4.00 -0.16 2.26
C LEU A 365 -3.76 -0.77 3.64
N SER A 366 -2.51 -1.06 3.95
CA SER A 366 -2.05 -1.38 5.32
C SER A 366 -2.05 -0.14 6.21
N ALA A 367 -1.62 -0.28 7.46
CA ALA A 367 -1.51 0.85 8.40
C ALA A 367 -0.36 1.81 8.07
N SER A 368 0.70 1.33 7.40
CA SER A 368 1.92 2.12 7.17
C SER A 368 1.70 3.47 6.47
N PRO A 369 0.84 3.59 5.44
CA PRO A 369 0.53 4.87 4.81
C PRO A 369 -0.07 5.93 5.73
N LEU A 370 -0.64 5.55 6.88
CA LEU A 370 -1.25 6.50 7.82
C LEU A 370 -0.21 7.33 8.59
N PHE A 371 0.93 6.74 8.94
CA PHE A 371 1.84 7.37 9.90
C PHE A 371 3.34 7.17 9.63
N ASN A 372 3.74 6.27 8.72
CA ASN A 372 5.17 6.06 8.44
C ASN A 372 5.81 7.31 7.83
N GLY A 373 7.09 7.46 8.12
CA GLY A 373 7.95 8.51 7.60
C GLY A 373 8.04 9.74 8.51
N ASP A 374 9.27 10.20 8.72
CA ASP A 374 9.57 11.45 9.42
C ASP A 374 9.10 12.67 8.62
N PRO A 375 8.93 13.83 9.26
CA PRO A 375 8.67 15.09 8.57
C PRO A 375 9.65 15.34 7.43
N GLY A 376 9.13 15.76 6.28
CA GLY A 376 9.91 15.96 5.04
C GLY A 376 10.33 14.69 4.31
N SER A 377 10.05 13.48 4.83
CA SER A 377 10.25 12.23 4.10
C SER A 377 9.15 11.99 3.07
N GLY A 378 9.43 11.12 2.08
CA GLY A 378 8.48 10.82 1.01
C GLY A 378 7.06 10.47 1.49
N PRO A 379 6.86 9.51 2.42
CA PRO A 379 5.53 9.19 2.92
C PRO A 379 4.81 10.37 3.60
N SER A 380 5.52 11.15 4.40
CA SER A 380 4.96 12.35 5.04
C SER A 380 4.56 13.41 4.02
N THR A 381 5.40 13.62 2.99
CA THR A 381 5.13 14.60 1.92
C THR A 381 3.99 14.17 1.02
N ILE A 382 3.85 12.86 0.73
CA ILE A 382 2.73 12.33 -0.04
C ILE A 382 1.40 12.58 0.72
N ARG A 383 1.34 12.33 2.04
CA ARG A 383 0.15 12.65 2.83
C ARG A 383 -0.15 14.14 2.84
N ARG A 384 0.88 14.99 3.01
CA ARG A 384 0.75 16.45 2.92
C ARG A 384 0.12 16.86 1.58
N TRP A 385 0.62 16.33 0.47
CA TRP A 385 0.08 16.59 -0.85
C TRP A 385 -1.40 16.21 -0.99
N LEU A 386 -1.80 15.04 -0.44
CA LEU A 386 -3.20 14.61 -0.43
C LEU A 386 -4.09 15.53 0.41
N PHE A 387 -3.58 16.05 1.53
CA PHE A 387 -4.26 16.99 2.40
C PHE A 387 -4.45 18.35 1.72
N GLU A 388 -3.38 18.90 1.14
CA GLU A 388 -3.42 20.20 0.43
C GLU A 388 -4.33 20.16 -0.81
N LYS A 389 -4.45 19.00 -1.45
CA LYS A 389 -5.42 18.76 -2.54
C LYS A 389 -6.83 18.44 -2.06
N ASP A 390 -7.03 18.26 -0.78
CA ASP A 390 -8.32 17.89 -0.15
C ASP A 390 -9.00 16.67 -0.79
N ILE A 391 -8.22 15.62 -1.10
CA ILE A 391 -8.69 14.45 -1.84
C ILE A 391 -9.24 13.34 -0.93
N ILE A 392 -8.69 13.18 0.29
CA ILE A 392 -9.13 12.11 1.21
C ILE A 392 -10.49 12.47 1.80
N ASP A 393 -11.51 11.68 1.48
CA ASP A 393 -12.88 11.90 1.97
C ASP A 393 -13.17 11.10 3.24
N CYS A 394 -12.84 9.79 3.22
CA CYS A 394 -13.06 8.90 4.35
C CYS A 394 -11.96 7.85 4.45
N ILE A 395 -11.65 7.40 5.67
CA ILE A 395 -10.82 6.23 5.90
C ILE A 395 -11.56 5.30 6.86
N VAL A 396 -11.81 4.06 6.40
CA VAL A 396 -12.45 3.02 7.21
C VAL A 396 -11.39 2.05 7.70
N LYS A 397 -11.21 1.93 9.00
CA LYS A 397 -10.35 0.91 9.62
C LYS A 397 -11.09 -0.42 9.66
N LEU A 398 -10.57 -1.41 8.96
CA LEU A 398 -11.10 -2.77 8.91
C LEU A 398 -10.38 -3.68 9.91
N GLY A 399 -11.10 -4.63 10.48
CA GLY A 399 -10.55 -5.55 11.47
C GLY A 399 -9.59 -6.58 10.88
N SER A 400 -8.81 -7.20 11.75
CA SER A 400 -7.95 -8.33 11.38
C SER A 400 -8.76 -9.57 10.96
N GLY A 401 -8.15 -10.47 10.20
CA GLY A 401 -8.76 -11.74 9.80
C GLY A 401 -9.78 -11.65 8.67
N LEU A 402 -9.86 -10.54 7.96
CA LEU A 402 -10.75 -10.32 6.80
C LEU A 402 -10.10 -10.71 5.47
N PHE A 403 -8.79 -10.85 5.39
CA PHE A 403 -8.04 -11.16 4.18
C PHE A 403 -7.40 -12.55 4.24
N PHE A 404 -7.23 -13.19 3.07
CA PHE A 404 -6.76 -14.59 2.98
C PHE A 404 -5.31 -14.78 3.46
N ARG A 405 -4.42 -13.83 3.26
CA ARG A 405 -2.97 -13.95 3.56
C ARG A 405 -2.49 -13.15 4.75
N THR A 406 -3.20 -12.15 5.17
CA THR A 406 -2.78 -11.27 6.26
C THR A 406 -3.78 -11.26 7.40
N SER A 407 -3.25 -11.22 8.63
CA SER A 407 -4.03 -11.00 9.85
C SER A 407 -3.91 -9.57 10.37
N ILE A 408 -3.26 -8.66 9.62
CA ILE A 408 -3.16 -7.25 10.01
C ILE A 408 -4.48 -6.51 9.79
N ASN A 409 -4.68 -5.41 10.51
CA ASN A 409 -5.73 -4.46 10.18
C ASN A 409 -5.40 -3.77 8.85
N THR A 410 -6.41 -3.61 8.02
CA THR A 410 -6.34 -2.87 6.76
C THR A 410 -7.23 -1.65 6.81
N TYR A 411 -7.05 -0.75 5.87
CA TYR A 411 -7.74 0.52 5.83
C TYR A 411 -8.25 0.76 4.41
N LEU A 412 -9.57 0.95 4.28
CA LEU A 412 -10.18 1.36 3.02
C LEU A 412 -10.18 2.89 2.96
N TRP A 413 -9.39 3.46 2.08
CA TRP A 413 -9.35 4.89 1.81
C TRP A 413 -10.33 5.24 0.71
N ILE A 414 -11.24 6.15 0.99
CA ILE A 414 -12.16 6.72 0.00
C ILE A 414 -11.63 8.08 -0.39
N LEU A 415 -11.33 8.23 -1.66
CA LEU A 415 -10.81 9.44 -2.26
C LEU A 415 -11.90 10.09 -3.10
N ASN A 416 -12.01 11.42 -3.03
CA ASN A 416 -12.95 12.21 -3.78
C ASN A 416 -12.34 13.59 -4.07
N ASN A 417 -12.05 13.90 -5.31
CA ASN A 417 -11.49 15.20 -5.68
C ASN A 417 -12.55 16.28 -5.98
N ASN A 418 -13.83 15.93 -5.83
CA ASN A 418 -14.95 16.86 -5.96
C ASN A 418 -15.90 16.74 -4.76
N LYS A 419 -15.35 16.94 -3.56
CA LYS A 419 -16.12 16.86 -2.32
C LYS A 419 -17.22 17.91 -2.26
N PRO A 420 -18.39 17.60 -1.70
CA PRO A 420 -19.40 18.59 -1.37
C PRO A 420 -18.86 19.59 -0.32
N ASN A 421 -19.39 20.80 -0.32
CA ASN A 421 -18.82 21.91 0.46
C ASN A 421 -18.73 21.64 1.96
N GLU A 422 -19.67 20.88 2.52
CA GLU A 422 -19.71 20.51 3.94
C GLU A 422 -18.59 19.52 4.33
N ARG A 423 -18.00 18.83 3.34
CA ARG A 423 -16.92 17.87 3.56
C ARG A 423 -15.53 18.42 3.18
N LYS A 424 -15.46 19.59 2.55
CA LYS A 424 -14.19 20.22 2.20
C LYS A 424 -13.35 20.52 3.42
N GLY A 425 -12.04 20.28 3.34
CA GLY A 425 -11.08 20.47 4.43
C GLY A 425 -11.25 19.49 5.59
N LYS A 426 -12.02 18.40 5.41
CA LYS A 426 -12.29 17.42 6.46
C LYS A 426 -12.10 15.99 5.97
N ILE A 427 -11.78 15.09 6.89
CA ILE A 427 -11.66 13.65 6.66
C ILE A 427 -12.54 12.94 7.68
N GLN A 428 -13.38 12.02 7.21
CA GLN A 428 -14.11 11.13 8.09
C GLN A 428 -13.27 9.89 8.42
N LEU A 429 -13.11 9.58 9.70
CA LEU A 429 -12.53 8.33 10.17
C LEU A 429 -13.64 7.42 10.68
N ILE A 430 -13.65 6.15 10.29
CA ILE A 430 -14.61 5.14 10.75
C ILE A 430 -13.84 3.95 11.30
N ASP A 431 -14.02 3.62 12.58
CA ASP A 431 -13.48 2.40 13.18
C ASP A 431 -14.49 1.26 13.08
N ALA A 432 -14.35 0.46 12.01
CA ALA A 432 -15.13 -0.75 11.78
C ALA A 432 -14.35 -2.03 12.15
N SER A 433 -13.31 -1.94 12.98
CA SER A 433 -12.43 -3.07 13.29
C SER A 433 -13.11 -4.23 14.01
N ASP A 434 -14.20 -3.99 14.71
CA ASP A 434 -15.04 -4.98 15.38
C ASP A 434 -16.37 -5.25 14.63
N ILE A 435 -16.64 -4.56 13.54
CA ILE A 435 -17.83 -4.77 12.69
C ILE A 435 -17.57 -5.93 11.73
N LYS A 436 -17.57 -7.14 12.26
CA LYS A 436 -17.31 -8.37 11.51
C LYS A 436 -17.89 -9.58 12.23
N THR A 437 -18.10 -10.65 11.49
CA THR A 437 -18.66 -11.91 11.98
C THR A 437 -17.63 -13.03 11.79
N SER A 438 -17.46 -13.89 12.80
CA SER A 438 -16.56 -15.05 12.71
C SER A 438 -17.09 -16.08 11.72
N MET A 439 -16.23 -16.58 10.86
CA MET A 439 -16.55 -17.65 9.91
C MET A 439 -16.56 -19.01 10.60
N ARG A 440 -17.41 -19.93 10.13
CA ARG A 440 -17.43 -21.33 10.63
C ARG A 440 -16.17 -22.11 10.25
N LYS A 441 -15.57 -21.81 9.12
CA LYS A 441 -14.35 -22.44 8.60
C LYS A 441 -13.44 -21.35 8.07
N ASN A 442 -12.21 -21.35 8.55
CA ASN A 442 -11.18 -20.41 8.09
C ASN A 442 -10.80 -20.71 6.63
N ARG A 443 -10.44 -19.67 5.88
CA ARG A 443 -9.86 -19.75 4.54
C ARG A 443 -8.50 -19.04 4.57
N GLY A 444 -7.41 -19.80 4.56
CA GLY A 444 -6.10 -19.24 4.86
C GLY A 444 -6.11 -18.50 6.21
N LYS A 445 -5.70 -17.24 6.23
CA LYS A 445 -5.77 -16.39 7.43
C LYS A 445 -7.12 -15.68 7.60
N LYS A 446 -8.01 -15.72 6.61
CA LYS A 446 -9.36 -15.16 6.71
C LYS A 446 -10.21 -16.04 7.63
N ASN A 447 -10.60 -15.49 8.77
CA ASN A 447 -11.44 -16.15 9.77
C ASN A 447 -12.69 -15.34 10.14
N CYS A 448 -12.81 -14.15 9.55
CA CYS A 448 -13.96 -13.26 9.72
C CYS A 448 -14.47 -12.78 8.35
N GLU A 449 -15.72 -12.36 8.31
CA GLU A 449 -16.37 -11.73 7.15
C GLU A 449 -17.21 -10.54 7.61
N ILE A 450 -17.48 -9.61 6.69
CA ILE A 450 -18.42 -8.50 6.91
C ILE A 450 -19.73 -8.88 6.26
N SER A 451 -20.81 -9.02 7.06
CA SER A 451 -22.14 -9.36 6.55
C SER A 451 -22.76 -8.20 5.77
N GLU A 452 -23.79 -8.49 4.96
CA GLU A 452 -24.51 -7.46 4.18
C GLU A 452 -25.08 -6.35 5.09
N ASP A 453 -25.63 -6.69 6.26
CA ASP A 453 -26.14 -5.70 7.22
C ASP A 453 -25.00 -4.84 7.79
N GLN A 454 -23.82 -5.41 8.02
CA GLN A 454 -22.64 -4.71 8.49
C GLN A 454 -22.07 -3.79 7.39
N ILE A 455 -22.05 -4.25 6.14
CA ILE A 455 -21.68 -3.42 4.98
C ILE A 455 -22.66 -2.23 4.86
N ALA A 456 -23.94 -2.49 4.92
CA ALA A 456 -24.97 -1.44 4.87
C ALA A 456 -24.80 -0.42 6.01
N TRP A 457 -24.46 -0.89 7.22
CA TRP A 457 -24.18 -0.03 8.37
C TRP A 457 -22.96 0.88 8.14
N ILE A 458 -21.86 0.34 7.62
CA ILE A 458 -20.64 1.13 7.33
C ILE A 458 -20.93 2.18 6.27
N ILE A 459 -21.60 1.79 5.17
CA ILE A 459 -21.98 2.72 4.10
C ILE A 459 -22.89 3.82 4.64
N LYS A 460 -23.91 3.46 5.43
CA LYS A 460 -24.81 4.44 6.04
C LYS A 460 -24.05 5.39 6.97
N THR A 461 -23.12 4.90 7.78
CA THR A 461 -22.28 5.72 8.64
C THR A 461 -21.45 6.73 7.85
N TYR A 462 -20.92 6.31 6.70
CA TYR A 462 -20.21 7.20 5.79
C TYR A 462 -21.13 8.27 5.18
N VAL A 463 -22.32 7.88 4.71
CA VAL A 463 -23.29 8.78 4.08
C VAL A 463 -23.86 9.80 5.06
N ASP A 464 -24.27 9.34 6.26
CA ASP A 464 -24.84 10.19 7.29
C ASP A 464 -23.82 11.23 7.81
N GLY A 465 -22.51 10.89 7.79
CA GLY A 465 -21.43 11.81 8.14
C GLY A 465 -21.53 12.38 9.56
N HIS A 466 -22.07 11.63 10.51
CA HIS A 466 -22.25 12.09 11.89
C HIS A 466 -21.17 11.52 12.82
N ASP A 467 -20.78 12.33 13.80
CA ASP A 467 -19.91 11.88 14.88
C ASP A 467 -20.67 10.96 15.84
N HIS A 468 -20.08 9.81 16.08
CA HIS A 468 -20.53 8.85 17.11
C HIS A 468 -19.34 7.96 17.53
N GLY A 469 -19.50 7.05 18.48
CA GLY A 469 -18.41 6.25 19.04
C GLY A 469 -17.57 5.44 18.03
N LYS A 470 -18.01 5.32 16.77
CA LYS A 470 -17.34 4.62 15.68
C LYS A 470 -17.00 5.50 14.47
N SER A 471 -17.37 6.77 14.48
CA SER A 471 -17.15 7.70 13.39
C SER A 471 -16.86 9.10 13.92
N VAL A 472 -15.87 9.78 13.35
CA VAL A 472 -15.51 11.16 13.65
C VAL A 472 -15.14 11.90 12.38
N ILE A 473 -15.52 13.17 12.27
CA ILE A 473 -15.12 14.05 11.17
C ILE A 473 -14.09 15.03 11.71
N VAL A 474 -12.90 15.00 11.14
CA VAL A 474 -11.72 15.71 11.61
C VAL A 474 -11.26 16.71 10.56
N PRO A 475 -10.96 17.97 10.92
CA PRO A 475 -10.26 18.90 10.04
C PRO A 475 -8.93 18.33 9.57
N VAL A 476 -8.55 18.61 8.33
CA VAL A 476 -7.28 18.11 7.75
C VAL A 476 -6.07 18.62 8.54
N GLU A 477 -6.15 19.82 9.08
CA GLU A 477 -5.11 20.48 9.85
C GLU A 477 -4.72 19.70 11.11
N ASP A 478 -5.66 18.97 11.72
CA ASP A 478 -5.41 18.15 12.93
C ASP A 478 -4.45 16.96 12.65
N PHE A 479 -4.24 16.61 11.38
CA PHE A 479 -3.28 15.58 10.96
C PHE A 479 -1.92 16.16 10.59
N MET A 480 -1.73 17.46 10.70
CA MET A 480 -0.52 18.18 10.34
C MET A 480 0.17 18.75 11.59
N TYR A 481 1.47 18.82 11.54
CA TYR A 481 2.28 19.42 12.59
C TYR A 481 3.59 19.97 12.02
N ARG A 482 4.28 20.79 12.82
CA ARG A 482 5.65 21.21 12.51
C ARG A 482 6.62 20.61 13.52
N ARG A 483 7.58 19.87 13.03
CA ARG A 483 8.71 19.43 13.84
C ARG A 483 9.74 20.54 13.87
N VAL A 484 9.91 21.13 15.02
CA VAL A 484 10.93 22.14 15.27
C VAL A 484 12.08 21.54 16.08
N THR A 485 13.29 22.03 15.82
CA THR A 485 14.46 21.67 16.61
C THR A 485 14.51 22.58 17.84
N THR A 486 14.58 21.99 19.01
CA THR A 486 14.86 22.72 20.26
C THR A 486 16.32 22.58 20.63
N GLN A 487 16.90 23.70 21.06
CA GLN A 487 18.28 23.79 21.50
C GLN A 487 18.32 24.13 22.98
N ARG A 488 19.40 23.72 23.64
CA ARG A 488 19.72 24.10 25.02
C ARG A 488 21.17 24.55 25.10
N PRO A 489 21.54 25.44 26.07
CA PRO A 489 22.88 25.95 26.17
C PRO A 489 23.87 24.89 26.66
N LEU A 490 25.10 24.96 26.16
CA LEU A 490 26.18 24.13 26.64
C LEU A 490 26.62 24.66 28.02
N ARG A 491 26.60 23.78 29.03
CA ARG A 491 27.10 24.03 30.38
C ARG A 491 28.28 23.10 30.61
N MET A 492 29.48 23.56 30.32
CA MET A 492 30.68 22.76 30.35
C MET A 492 31.88 23.58 30.76
N HIS A 493 32.70 23.05 31.61
CA HIS A 493 34.01 23.57 31.98
C HIS A 493 35.11 22.54 31.73
N MET A 494 36.35 22.93 31.82
CA MET A 494 37.49 22.06 31.58
C MET A 494 38.29 21.87 32.88
N VAL A 495 38.41 20.64 33.35
CA VAL A 495 39.20 20.31 34.52
C VAL A 495 40.46 19.54 34.12
N ILE A 496 41.61 20.17 34.28
CA ILE A 496 42.90 19.53 34.00
C ILE A 496 43.57 19.19 35.34
N PRO A 497 43.72 17.88 35.66
CA PRO A 497 44.32 17.48 36.91
C PRO A 497 45.83 17.76 36.94
N GLU A 498 46.44 17.81 38.12
CA GLU A 498 47.89 17.99 38.30
C GLU A 498 48.75 16.95 37.55
N SER A 499 48.23 15.73 37.52
CA SER A 499 48.82 14.65 36.72
C SER A 499 47.77 14.18 35.73
N PHE A 500 48.00 14.30 34.43
CA PHE A 500 47.07 13.93 33.39
C PHE A 500 47.74 13.18 32.25
N GLU A 501 46.94 12.32 31.61
CA GLU A 501 47.25 11.69 30.32
C GLU A 501 46.14 12.04 29.35
N PHE A 502 46.44 12.15 28.07
CA PHE A 502 45.42 12.38 27.06
C PHE A 502 44.65 11.04 26.79
N LYS A 503 43.34 11.08 26.85
CA LYS A 503 42.51 9.96 26.40
C LYS A 503 42.75 9.71 24.90
N ASP A 504 42.84 10.79 24.13
CA ASP A 504 43.17 10.78 22.73
C ASP A 504 44.25 11.81 22.45
N ASP A 505 45.31 11.43 21.75
CA ASP A 505 46.31 12.35 21.27
C ASP A 505 45.79 13.29 20.19
N LEU A 506 46.34 14.51 20.10
CA LEU A 506 46.09 15.37 18.97
C LEU A 506 46.74 14.70 17.71
N PRO A 507 45.92 14.35 16.68
CA PRO A 507 46.41 13.57 15.55
C PRO A 507 47.46 14.29 14.72
N TYR A 508 48.23 13.51 13.97
CA TYR A 508 49.23 13.97 12.99
C TYR A 508 50.46 14.68 13.58
N LEU A 509 50.66 14.68 14.88
CA LEU A 509 51.82 15.29 15.52
C LEU A 509 52.99 14.30 15.71
N SER A 510 54.22 14.78 15.53
CA SER A 510 55.42 14.08 15.95
C SER A 510 55.53 14.05 17.48
N GLN A 511 56.44 13.24 18.01
CA GLN A 511 56.68 13.18 19.47
C GLN A 511 57.08 14.57 20.06
N GLU A 512 57.86 15.37 19.32
CA GLU A 512 58.18 16.74 19.71
C GLU A 512 56.93 17.61 19.77
N GLY A 513 56.05 17.49 18.77
CA GLY A 513 54.76 18.21 18.74
C GLY A 513 53.87 17.82 19.91
N LYS A 514 53.79 16.53 20.28
CA LYS A 514 53.07 16.05 21.46
C LYS A 514 53.63 16.61 22.78
N ASN A 515 54.93 16.68 22.90
CA ASN A 515 55.57 17.28 24.07
C ASN A 515 55.26 18.79 24.19
N LEU A 516 55.22 19.51 23.07
CA LEU A 516 54.77 20.91 23.06
C LEU A 516 53.34 21.06 23.52
N VAL A 517 52.44 20.20 23.04
CA VAL A 517 51.04 20.18 23.49
C VAL A 517 50.94 19.98 24.99
N TYR A 518 51.66 18.98 25.52
CA TYR A 518 51.70 18.68 26.96
C TYR A 518 52.16 19.90 27.77
N GLY A 519 53.26 20.58 27.36
CA GLY A 519 53.76 21.76 28.03
C GLY A 519 52.84 22.97 28.02
N VAL A 520 52.04 23.14 26.95
CA VAL A 520 51.04 24.20 26.88
C VAL A 520 49.81 23.88 27.74
N VAL A 521 49.30 22.64 27.68
CA VAL A 521 48.17 22.20 28.46
C VAL A 521 48.46 22.26 29.96
N ALA A 522 49.67 21.89 30.37
CA ALA A 522 50.10 21.93 31.76
C ALA A 522 50.02 23.32 32.43
N LYS A 523 50.01 24.41 31.65
CA LYS A 523 49.83 25.77 32.20
C LYS A 523 48.39 26.02 32.69
N TYR A 524 47.44 25.18 32.31
CA TYR A 524 46.02 25.33 32.62
C TYR A 524 45.53 24.26 33.62
N ILE A 525 46.43 23.72 34.45
CA ILE A 525 46.05 22.80 35.52
C ILE A 525 45.02 23.48 36.46
N GLY A 526 43.96 22.75 36.79
CA GLY A 526 42.86 23.20 37.63
C GLY A 526 41.52 23.30 36.91
N ASP A 527 40.59 23.98 37.51
CA ASP A 527 39.27 24.23 36.92
C ASP A 527 39.28 25.49 36.03
N ASN A 528 38.85 25.29 34.81
CA ASN A 528 38.95 26.30 33.76
C ASN A 528 37.60 26.54 33.11
N PRO A 529 37.10 27.77 33.04
CA PRO A 529 35.92 28.13 32.30
C PRO A 529 36.12 27.94 30.80
N TYR A 530 35.05 27.83 30.05
CA TYR A 530 35.07 27.61 28.57
C TYR A 530 35.97 28.62 27.81
N LYS A 531 36.01 29.87 28.30
CA LYS A 531 36.88 30.91 27.75
C LYS A 531 38.37 30.53 27.77
N SER A 532 38.82 29.83 28.80
CA SER A 532 40.18 29.34 28.90
C SER A 532 40.49 28.28 27.84
N ALA A 533 39.54 27.41 27.52
CA ALA A 533 39.69 26.43 26.43
C ALA A 533 39.87 27.14 25.06
N LEU A 534 39.15 28.23 24.81
CA LEU A 534 39.33 29.05 23.60
C LEU A 534 40.71 29.73 23.56
N GLN A 535 41.20 30.23 24.69
CA GLN A 535 42.55 30.80 24.79
C GLN A 535 43.63 29.75 24.55
N LEU A 536 43.52 28.61 25.24
CA LEU A 536 44.41 27.46 25.08
C LEU A 536 44.44 26.93 23.63
N SER A 537 43.29 26.87 22.97
CA SER A 537 43.25 26.45 21.56
C SER A 537 44.05 27.39 20.62
N LYS A 538 44.00 28.67 20.86
CA LYS A 538 44.78 29.69 20.12
C LYS A 538 46.28 29.56 20.44
N GLU A 539 46.65 29.38 21.70
CA GLU A 539 48.03 29.18 22.12
C GLU A 539 48.60 27.89 21.53
N LEU A 540 47.87 26.77 21.57
CA LEU A 540 48.26 25.53 20.92
C LEU A 540 48.47 25.69 19.43
N LYS A 541 47.57 26.36 18.73
CA LYS A 541 47.71 26.60 17.30
C LYS A 541 48.92 27.44 16.98
N THR A 542 49.24 28.46 17.78
CA THR A 542 50.42 29.31 17.62
C THR A 542 51.72 28.53 17.89
N THR A 543 51.75 27.78 19.00
CA THR A 543 52.93 27.00 19.38
C THR A 543 53.24 25.90 18.35
N LEU A 544 52.22 25.31 17.78
CA LEU A 544 52.32 24.23 16.78
C LEU A 544 52.44 24.76 15.34
N ALA A 545 52.46 26.06 15.08
CA ALA A 545 52.41 26.64 13.75
C ALA A 545 53.47 26.04 12.80
N TYR A 546 54.72 25.92 13.24
CA TYR A 546 55.81 25.34 12.44
C TYR A 546 55.57 23.84 12.12
N THR A 547 55.02 23.07 13.07
CA THR A 547 54.70 21.64 12.87
C THR A 547 53.54 21.50 11.92
N ILE A 548 52.50 22.31 12.11
CA ILE A 548 51.30 22.32 11.27
C ILE A 548 51.63 22.67 9.81
N ASP A 549 52.59 23.63 9.60
CA ASP A 549 52.94 24.05 8.25
C ASP A 549 53.64 22.97 7.43
N LYS A 550 54.21 21.97 8.06
CA LYS A 550 54.81 20.80 7.39
C LYS A 550 53.79 19.72 7.00
N LEU A 551 52.55 19.79 7.50
CA LEU A 551 51.52 18.79 7.25
C LEU A 551 50.87 18.98 5.87
N PRO A 552 50.38 17.90 5.22
CA PRO A 552 49.55 17.99 4.02
C PRO A 552 48.28 18.82 4.27
N LYS A 553 47.80 19.51 3.22
CA LYS A 553 46.61 20.40 3.30
C LYS A 553 45.40 19.77 4.01
N ARG A 554 45.13 18.50 3.74
CA ARG A 554 44.03 17.77 4.36
C ARG A 554 44.22 17.57 5.88
N GLN A 555 45.42 17.43 6.35
CA GLN A 555 45.73 17.27 7.78
C GLN A 555 45.78 18.63 8.50
N LYS A 556 46.25 19.70 7.82
CA LYS A 556 46.21 21.08 8.37
C LYS A 556 44.78 21.50 8.76
N SER A 557 43.74 21.07 8.01
CA SER A 557 42.37 21.46 8.25
C SER A 557 41.83 20.94 9.62
N PHE A 558 42.51 19.99 10.24
CA PHE A 558 42.18 19.54 11.58
C PHE A 558 42.51 20.58 12.67
N PHE A 559 43.57 21.37 12.50
CA PHE A 559 44.07 22.33 13.49
C PHE A 559 43.31 23.68 13.47
N THR A 560 42.01 23.63 13.37
CA THR A 560 41.16 24.81 13.59
C THR A 560 40.93 25.03 15.07
N PRO A 561 40.75 26.28 15.56
CA PRO A 561 40.38 26.49 16.97
C PRO A 561 39.20 25.67 17.42
N LYS A 562 38.17 25.54 16.58
CA LYS A 562 36.99 24.72 16.85
C LYS A 562 37.33 23.23 17.12
N ASN A 563 38.16 22.64 16.29
CA ASN A 563 38.52 21.22 16.44
C ASN A 563 39.46 21.01 17.65
N ILE A 564 40.36 21.96 17.93
CA ILE A 564 41.23 21.90 19.11
C ILE A 564 40.39 22.04 20.38
N VAL A 565 39.40 22.94 20.45
CA VAL A 565 38.49 23.06 21.58
C VAL A 565 37.71 21.75 21.76
N LYS A 566 37.18 21.15 20.69
CA LYS A 566 36.52 19.87 20.75
C LYS A 566 37.43 18.78 21.34
N TRP A 567 38.70 18.74 20.89
CA TRP A 567 39.68 17.79 21.42
C TRP A 567 39.94 18.01 22.91
N LEU A 568 40.13 19.28 23.35
CA LEU A 568 40.31 19.64 24.75
C LEU A 568 39.13 19.14 25.62
N PHE A 569 37.92 19.38 25.19
CA PHE A 569 36.74 18.93 25.94
C PHE A 569 36.55 17.40 25.89
N ASN A 570 36.97 16.70 24.85
CA ASN A 570 37.01 15.23 24.85
C ASN A 570 37.93 14.68 25.91
N ASN A 571 39.06 15.37 26.20
CA ASN A 571 40.05 14.94 27.18
C ASN A 571 39.73 15.43 28.62
N PHE A 572 39.28 16.65 28.78
CA PHE A 572 39.19 17.34 30.05
C PHE A 572 37.84 17.96 30.36
N GLY A 573 36.87 17.83 29.45
CA GLY A 573 35.56 18.43 29.62
C GLY A 573 34.73 17.73 30.69
N VAL A 574 34.10 18.54 31.53
CA VAL A 574 33.11 18.13 32.52
C VAL A 574 31.83 18.85 32.23
N ILE A 575 30.74 18.10 32.02
CA ILE A 575 29.40 18.66 31.89
C ILE A 575 28.87 18.89 33.31
N ASP A 576 28.50 20.12 33.62
CA ASP A 576 27.99 20.48 34.94
C ASP A 576 26.84 21.48 34.79
N SER A 577 25.65 21.06 35.16
CA SER A 577 24.43 21.89 35.10
C SER A 577 24.49 23.12 35.99
N SER A 578 25.39 23.17 36.97
CA SER A 578 25.61 24.33 37.84
C SER A 578 26.47 25.42 37.21
N TYR A 579 27.16 25.08 36.08
CA TYR A 579 27.94 26.06 35.35
C TYR A 579 27.06 26.98 34.48
N GLU A 580 27.48 28.22 34.36
CA GLU A 580 26.79 29.19 33.52
C GLU A 580 26.89 28.82 32.01
N ALA A 581 25.83 29.10 31.25
CA ALA A 581 25.86 29.03 29.80
C ALA A 581 26.89 30.04 29.25
N VAL A 582 27.37 29.78 28.03
CA VAL A 582 28.41 30.60 27.42
C VAL A 582 28.01 31.11 26.01
N ASP A 583 28.45 32.35 25.71
CA ASP A 583 28.33 32.89 24.35
C ASP A 583 29.38 32.29 23.39
N LEU A 584 29.28 32.59 22.11
CA LEU A 584 30.26 32.15 21.09
C LEU A 584 31.70 32.64 21.33
N LYS A 585 31.88 33.64 22.20
CA LYS A 585 33.22 34.17 22.59
C LYS A 585 33.73 33.47 23.87
N GLY A 586 32.92 32.59 24.48
CA GLY A 586 33.23 31.90 25.70
C GLY A 586 32.99 32.76 26.99
N ASN A 587 32.27 33.86 26.88
CA ASN A 587 31.90 34.62 28.06
C ASN A 587 30.70 33.96 28.76
N PRO A 588 30.70 33.88 30.10
CA PRO A 588 29.60 33.37 30.83
C PRO A 588 28.36 34.28 30.71
N ILE A 589 27.20 33.67 30.63
CA ILE A 589 25.90 34.33 30.62
C ILE A 589 25.25 34.08 32.00
N PRO A 590 25.05 35.11 32.85
CA PRO A 590 24.47 34.92 34.15
C PRO A 590 23.09 34.26 34.07
N GLU A 591 22.79 33.34 34.98
CA GLU A 591 21.58 32.53 34.94
C GLU A 591 20.29 33.42 34.99
N ASN A 592 20.32 34.49 35.76
CA ASN A 592 19.21 35.45 35.85
C ASN A 592 19.00 36.25 34.52
N GLU A 593 19.99 36.30 33.66
CA GLU A 593 19.93 36.99 32.36
C GLU A 593 19.73 36.02 31.18
N LEU A 594 19.96 34.71 31.40
CA LEU A 594 20.00 33.69 30.35
C LEU A 594 18.72 33.70 29.51
N ARG A 595 17.54 33.72 30.16
CA ARG A 595 16.27 33.72 29.42
C ARG A 595 16.11 34.96 28.53
N SER A 596 16.44 36.11 29.02
CA SER A 596 16.43 37.35 28.23
C SER A 596 17.44 37.32 27.10
N TYR A 597 18.61 36.74 27.35
CA TYR A 597 19.64 36.56 26.31
C TYR A 597 19.20 35.63 25.21
N ILE A 598 18.57 34.48 25.53
CA ILE A 598 17.96 33.53 24.59
C ILE A 598 16.91 34.23 23.72
N LEU A 599 16.05 35.05 24.27
CA LEU A 599 15.00 35.75 23.51
C LEU A 599 15.56 36.76 22.50
N ILE A 600 16.70 37.39 22.82
CA ILE A 600 17.29 38.45 21.97
C ILE A 600 18.36 37.91 21.02
N ASN A 601 19.23 37.01 21.47
CA ASN A 601 20.43 36.55 20.75
C ASN A 601 20.66 35.03 20.82
N PRO A 602 19.68 34.15 20.53
CA PRO A 602 19.86 32.72 20.67
C PRO A 602 21.00 32.16 19.83
N GLN A 603 21.25 32.79 18.65
CA GLN A 603 22.32 32.39 17.72
C GLN A 603 23.74 32.65 18.27
N ASN A 604 23.88 33.44 19.33
CA ASN A 604 25.16 33.73 19.96
C ASN A 604 25.48 32.81 21.16
N ILE A 605 24.65 31.84 21.46
CA ILE A 605 24.84 30.88 22.56
C ILE A 605 25.47 29.61 21.98
N ILE A 606 26.43 29.04 22.69
CA ILE A 606 26.96 27.70 22.35
C ILE A 606 25.93 26.66 22.79
N THR A 607 25.47 25.85 21.85
CA THR A 607 24.46 24.80 22.09
C THR A 607 25.08 23.48 22.48
N ASP A 608 24.41 22.70 23.33
CA ASP A 608 24.77 21.33 23.62
C ASP A 608 24.06 20.39 22.64
N SER A 609 24.83 19.74 21.78
CA SER A 609 24.29 18.79 20.78
C SER A 609 23.65 17.55 21.40
N ASN A 610 24.00 17.20 22.65
CA ASN A 610 23.44 16.04 23.36
C ASN A 610 22.09 16.36 24.01
N LEU A 611 21.77 17.66 24.18
CA LEU A 611 20.51 18.14 24.73
C LEU A 611 19.58 18.71 23.65
N ARG A 612 19.99 18.56 22.38
CA ARG A 612 19.11 18.89 21.25
C ARG A 612 17.94 17.91 21.23
N ASP A 613 16.74 18.44 21.07
CA ASP A 613 15.51 17.66 21.00
C ASP A 613 14.59 18.18 19.89
N TYR A 614 13.49 17.51 19.66
CA TYR A 614 12.51 17.86 18.64
C TYR A 614 11.12 17.94 19.27
N GLU A 615 10.37 18.98 18.88
CA GLU A 615 8.98 19.14 19.28
C GLU A 615 8.06 19.10 18.06
N ASP A 616 7.03 18.28 18.12
CA ASP A 616 5.98 18.18 17.10
C ASP A 616 4.83 19.11 17.47
N ILE A 617 4.88 20.35 17.01
CA ILE A 617 3.92 21.40 17.33
C ILE A 617 2.71 21.28 16.40
N PRO A 618 1.46 21.17 16.92
CA PRO A 618 0.26 21.11 16.09
C PRO A 618 0.17 22.29 15.11
N TRP A 619 -0.43 22.07 13.93
CA TRP A 619 -0.36 22.97 12.78
C TRP A 619 -0.74 24.42 13.07
N ASP A 620 -1.83 24.67 13.81
CA ASP A 620 -2.37 25.99 14.10
C ASP A 620 -1.91 26.58 15.45
N THR A 621 -0.88 25.96 16.07
CA THR A 621 -0.41 26.40 17.38
C THR A 621 0.74 27.39 17.25
N ASP A 622 0.67 28.52 17.98
CA ASP A 622 1.78 29.46 18.07
C ASP A 622 2.97 28.85 18.79
N PHE A 623 4.16 29.03 18.22
CA PHE A 623 5.39 28.43 18.74
C PHE A 623 5.76 28.90 20.13
N ASP A 624 5.57 30.20 20.42
CA ASP A 624 5.95 30.78 21.70
C ASP A 624 4.94 30.34 22.79
N GLU A 625 3.65 30.22 22.44
CA GLU A 625 2.61 29.69 23.35
C GLU A 625 2.90 28.20 23.66
N TYR A 626 3.19 27.40 22.66
CA TYR A 626 3.53 25.98 22.86
C TYR A 626 4.76 25.84 23.76
N MET A 627 5.83 26.57 23.47
CA MET A 627 7.04 26.53 24.27
C MET A 627 6.77 26.89 25.73
N GLN A 628 5.97 27.94 26.00
CA GLN A 628 5.65 28.37 27.37
C GLN A 628 4.86 27.31 28.14
N LYS A 629 3.96 26.60 27.46
CA LYS A 629 3.03 25.68 28.10
C LYS A 629 3.61 24.28 28.25
N GLU A 630 4.26 23.77 27.19
CA GLU A 630 4.62 22.34 27.08
C GLU A 630 6.13 22.08 27.32
N VAL A 631 7.02 23.04 27.03
CA VAL A 631 8.47 22.82 27.08
C VAL A 631 9.14 23.52 28.26
N LEU A 632 8.93 24.81 28.40
CA LEU A 632 9.65 25.63 29.39
C LEU A 632 9.38 25.27 30.84
N PRO A 633 8.23 24.72 31.25
CA PRO A 633 8.05 24.25 32.62
C PRO A 633 9.02 23.13 33.04
N PHE A 634 9.50 22.34 32.05
CA PHE A 634 10.41 21.23 32.27
C PHE A 634 11.84 21.56 31.88
N THR A 635 12.05 22.44 30.90
CA THR A 635 13.33 22.85 30.35
C THR A 635 13.39 24.35 30.16
N PRO A 636 13.58 25.12 31.26
CA PRO A 636 13.45 26.61 31.25
C PRO A 636 14.46 27.32 30.35
N ASP A 637 15.57 26.66 30.01
CA ASP A 637 16.65 27.17 29.18
C ASP A 637 16.57 26.73 27.70
N ALA A 638 15.47 26.09 27.28
CA ALA A 638 15.27 25.67 25.90
C ALA A 638 14.76 26.82 25.00
N TRP A 639 15.09 26.74 23.70
CA TRP A 639 14.54 27.60 22.65
C TRP A 639 14.44 26.88 21.32
N ILE A 640 13.59 27.37 20.41
CA ILE A 640 13.46 26.86 19.04
C ILE A 640 14.61 27.41 18.19
N ASP A 641 15.26 26.51 17.44
CA ASP A 641 16.24 26.90 16.43
C ASP A 641 15.52 27.47 15.19
N LYS A 642 15.43 28.78 15.11
CA LYS A 642 14.77 29.49 13.99
C LYS A 642 15.58 29.41 12.67
N THR A 643 16.77 28.83 12.68
CA THR A 643 17.56 28.60 11.47
C THR A 643 17.31 27.26 10.81
N ASP A 644 16.63 26.34 11.53
CA ASP A 644 16.20 25.05 10.99
C ASP A 644 14.85 25.23 10.29
N THR A 645 14.90 25.32 8.96
CA THR A 645 13.75 25.57 8.10
C THR A 645 13.40 24.36 7.23
N ASP A 646 12.17 24.31 6.72
CA ASP A 646 11.66 23.24 5.87
C ASP A 646 12.28 23.32 4.46
N GLU A 647 13.46 22.70 4.31
CA GLU A 647 14.20 22.61 3.04
C GLU A 647 14.14 21.19 2.44
N LYS A 648 13.42 20.25 3.09
CA LYS A 648 13.45 18.84 2.74
C LYS A 648 12.20 18.42 1.98
N GLY A 649 12.35 17.31 1.23
CA GLY A 649 11.25 16.70 0.49
C GLY A 649 10.89 17.41 -0.81
N SER A 650 9.81 17.00 -1.44
CA SER A 650 9.34 17.51 -2.72
C SER A 650 8.45 18.76 -2.61
N MET A 651 8.09 19.18 -1.40
CA MET A 651 7.20 20.32 -1.12
C MET A 651 7.72 21.17 0.06
N PRO A 652 8.94 21.75 -0.02
CA PRO A 652 9.45 22.60 1.04
C PRO A 652 8.67 23.93 1.10
N ASP A 653 8.39 24.44 2.30
CA ASP A 653 7.71 25.72 2.48
C ASP A 653 8.64 26.83 3.01
N HIS A 654 9.92 26.50 3.27
CA HIS A 654 10.99 27.40 3.73
C HIS A 654 10.68 28.13 5.05
N LYS A 655 9.73 27.64 5.84
CA LYS A 655 9.40 28.18 7.16
C LYS A 655 10.13 27.41 8.25
N ILE A 656 10.12 27.98 9.47
CA ILE A 656 10.74 27.35 10.65
C ILE A 656 10.13 25.96 10.90
N GLY A 657 10.98 24.95 11.09
CA GLY A 657 10.60 23.58 11.32
C GLY A 657 10.06 22.86 10.08
N THR A 658 10.15 21.56 10.05
CA THR A 658 9.75 20.71 8.90
C THR A 658 8.30 20.26 9.06
N VAL A 659 7.51 20.32 7.97
CA VAL A 659 6.12 19.87 7.99
C VAL A 659 6.06 18.36 8.10
N GLY A 660 5.33 17.86 9.08
CA GLY A 660 5.00 16.47 9.31
C GLY A 660 3.52 16.21 9.17
N THR A 661 3.16 14.97 8.85
CA THR A 661 1.77 14.54 8.72
C THR A 661 1.58 13.16 9.33
N LYS A 662 0.46 12.95 10.01
CA LYS A 662 0.15 11.67 10.65
C LYS A 662 -1.35 11.51 10.88
N ILE A 663 -1.92 10.38 10.47
CA ILE A 663 -3.31 10.02 10.76
C ILE A 663 -3.31 8.97 11.87
N SER A 664 -3.79 9.32 13.05
CA SER A 664 -3.82 8.42 14.21
C SER A 664 -5.26 8.08 14.61
N PHE A 665 -5.69 6.84 14.27
CA PHE A 665 -7.00 6.34 14.73
C PHE A 665 -7.11 6.24 16.25
N ASN A 666 -6.01 5.89 16.92
CA ASN A 666 -6.01 5.74 18.37
C ASN A 666 -6.31 7.06 19.09
N GLN A 667 -5.95 8.19 18.51
CA GLN A 667 -6.24 9.52 19.09
C GLN A 667 -7.75 9.76 19.24
N TYR A 668 -8.57 9.22 18.33
CA TYR A 668 -10.01 9.47 18.26
C TYR A 668 -10.86 8.33 18.81
N PHE A 669 -10.36 7.09 18.78
CA PHE A 669 -11.14 5.89 19.11
C PHE A 669 -10.59 5.10 20.30
N HIS A 670 -9.51 5.55 20.93
CA HIS A 670 -8.95 4.88 22.10
C HIS A 670 -9.74 5.27 23.35
N ASN A 671 -10.52 4.33 23.89
CA ASN A 671 -11.04 4.46 25.24
C ASN A 671 -9.96 4.03 26.23
N TYR A 672 -9.45 4.95 27.01
CA TYR A 672 -8.55 4.61 28.11
C TYR A 672 -9.33 3.85 29.18
N GLU A 673 -9.12 2.54 29.25
CA GLU A 673 -9.51 1.76 30.41
C GLU A 673 -8.35 1.81 31.43
N ALA A 674 -8.62 2.41 32.58
CA ALA A 674 -7.64 2.41 33.65
C ALA A 674 -7.25 0.96 33.98
N PRO A 675 -5.96 0.62 34.08
CA PRO A 675 -5.55 -0.74 34.44
C PRO A 675 -6.16 -1.10 35.78
N LYS A 676 -6.71 -2.32 35.87
CA LYS A 676 -7.23 -2.86 37.11
C LYS A 676 -6.20 -2.73 38.22
N SER A 677 -6.64 -2.38 39.40
CA SER A 677 -5.71 -2.30 40.53
C SER A 677 -5.06 -3.69 40.81
N PRO A 678 -3.82 -3.73 41.32
CA PRO A 678 -3.18 -5.00 41.68
C PRO A 678 -4.04 -5.89 42.60
N ILE A 679 -4.89 -5.27 43.43
CA ILE A 679 -5.82 -5.98 44.32
C ILE A 679 -6.95 -6.64 43.54
N GLU A 680 -7.47 -5.98 42.51
CA GLU A 680 -8.53 -6.55 41.64
C GLU A 680 -7.96 -7.71 40.81
N ILE A 681 -6.78 -7.55 40.24
CA ILE A 681 -6.09 -8.61 39.50
C ILE A 681 -5.84 -9.81 40.41
N ALA A 682 -5.35 -9.61 41.63
CA ALA A 682 -5.14 -10.68 42.59
C ALA A 682 -6.45 -11.42 42.94
N LYS A 683 -7.58 -10.72 43.10
CA LYS A 683 -8.89 -11.31 43.33
C LYS A 683 -9.35 -12.16 42.12
N GLU A 684 -9.15 -11.68 40.90
CA GLU A 684 -9.49 -12.44 39.70
C GLU A 684 -8.62 -13.72 39.56
N ILE A 685 -7.33 -13.63 39.84
CA ILE A 685 -6.45 -14.81 39.85
C ILE A 685 -6.95 -15.86 40.87
N ILE A 686 -7.27 -15.44 42.09
CA ILE A 686 -7.79 -16.35 43.14
C ILE A 686 -9.14 -16.97 42.72
N GLN A 687 -9.96 -16.19 42.01
CA GLN A 687 -11.23 -16.68 41.49
C GLN A 687 -11.04 -17.76 40.41
N LEU A 688 -10.16 -17.48 39.43
CA LEU A 688 -9.80 -18.43 38.36
C LEU A 688 -9.14 -19.71 38.90
N GLU A 689 -8.28 -19.60 39.91
CA GLU A 689 -7.70 -20.78 40.59
C GLU A 689 -8.77 -21.64 41.24
N LYS A 690 -9.77 -21.06 41.89
CA LYS A 690 -10.91 -21.79 42.47
C LYS A 690 -11.76 -22.49 41.41
N GLU A 691 -12.01 -21.81 40.29
CA GLU A 691 -12.74 -22.39 39.16
C GLU A 691 -11.95 -23.55 38.55
N LEU A 692 -10.63 -23.39 38.36
CA LEU A 692 -9.75 -24.48 37.89
C LEU A 692 -9.78 -25.70 38.81
N GLN A 693 -9.70 -25.49 40.13
CA GLN A 693 -9.79 -26.59 41.13
C GLN A 693 -11.15 -27.27 41.08
N SER A 694 -12.23 -26.53 40.83
CA SER A 694 -13.55 -27.12 40.67
C SER A 694 -13.69 -27.98 39.41
N PHE A 695 -13.11 -27.54 38.30
CA PHE A 695 -13.02 -28.31 37.04
C PHE A 695 -12.18 -29.58 37.22
N GLU A 696 -11.02 -29.48 37.87
CA GLU A 696 -10.20 -30.67 38.16
C GLU A 696 -10.92 -31.69 39.05
N ALA A 697 -11.66 -31.22 40.06
CA ALA A 697 -12.44 -32.11 40.95
C ALA A 697 -13.60 -32.79 40.19
N ASP A 698 -14.21 -32.16 39.21
CA ASP A 698 -15.26 -32.75 38.37
C ASP A 698 -14.70 -33.70 37.30
N PHE A 699 -13.46 -33.49 36.85
CA PHE A 699 -12.78 -34.37 35.89
C PHE A 699 -12.27 -35.67 36.53
N LEU A 700 -12.02 -35.67 37.86
CA LEU A 700 -11.58 -36.82 38.61
C LEU A 700 -12.72 -37.67 39.23
N LYS A 701 -13.96 -37.26 39.04
CA LYS A 701 -15.16 -38.07 39.34
C LYS A 701 -15.60 -38.89 38.13
#